data_f96f36c3de7c035539539f004340fedf
#
_entry.id   f96f36c3de7c035539539f004340fedf
#
_cell.length_a   1.000
_cell.length_b   1.000
_cell.length_c   1.000
_cell.angle_alpha   90.00
_cell.angle_beta   90.00
_cell.angle_gamma   90.00
#
_symmetry.space_group_name_H-M   'P 1'
#
loop_
_entity.id
_entity.type
_entity.pdbx_description
1 polymer ?
#
loop_
_entity_poly.entity_id
_entity_poly.type
_entity_poly.pdbx_seq_one_letter_code
_entity_poly.pdbx_strand_id
1 'polypeptide(L)'
;MERTRNIGIMAHIDAGKTTTTERILYYTGVNYKIGDTHEGTATMDWMAQEQERGITITSAATTCHWTLQDHCKPKAGALEHRINIIDTPGHVDFTVEVERSLRVLDGAVGVFCAKGGVEPQSENVWRQADTYNVPRMAFINKMDILGANFYGAVEQIKTRLGKNPIVLQLPIGKEDEFKGIIDLFEMQAYIYNDDKGEDIAICDIPEDMQDDAELYHTELIEKICELDDDLMMQYLEGEEPSVDELKKALRKATCECTAIPVCCGSAYRNKGVQKLLDAILEYMPAPTDIPSIKGVDLDGNEVVRHSSDEEPFAALAFKIMTDPFVGKLAYFRVYSGSLASGSYVLNATKDKKERVGRILQMHANKRHELDRVYSGDIAAAVGFKNTTTGDTICDEQHPVILESMEFPEPVIDIAIEPKTKASQDKMGDALVKLAEEDPTFRVRTDEETGQTIISGMGELHLDIIVDRLLREFNVEANVGAPQVAYKETFTKAVDVDSKYAKQSGGRGQYGHCKVHFTPMDPNAEETFKFTSSVVGGAIPKEYIPAVGEGIEEASKTGVLGGFPVLGVSADVYDGSYHEVDSSEMAFHIAGSMAFKDAMAKGNPVLLEPIMKVEVTMPEEYMGDVIGDINSRRGRIEGMEDIGGGKMVKAYVPLSEMFGYSTDLRSRTQGRGNYSMFFEKYEQVPKNVQEKVLADHKK
;
A
#
# COMPACT_ATOMS: atom_id res chain seq x y z
N MET A 1 24.89 -9.45 -3.34
CA MET A 1 23.48 -9.54 -3.78
C MET A 1 22.86 -10.86 -3.40
N GLU A 2 23.39 -12.03 -3.76
CA GLU A 2 22.81 -13.36 -3.43
C GLU A 2 22.51 -13.58 -1.93
N ARG A 3 23.28 -12.93 -1.06
CA ARG A 3 23.12 -13.00 0.40
C ARG A 3 22.33 -11.85 1.00
N THR A 4 21.59 -11.14 0.19
CA THR A 4 20.68 -10.08 0.65
C THR A 4 19.23 -10.57 0.56
N ARG A 5 18.39 -10.19 1.53
CA ARG A 5 16.95 -10.41 1.53
C ARG A 5 16.27 -9.08 1.84
N ASN A 6 15.47 -8.58 0.93
CA ASN A 6 14.65 -7.39 1.14
C ASN A 6 13.22 -7.84 1.38
N ILE A 7 12.80 -7.89 2.62
CA ILE A 7 11.52 -8.46 3.02
C ILE A 7 10.62 -7.45 3.72
N GLY A 8 9.33 -7.58 3.47
CA GLY A 8 8.28 -6.90 4.22
C GLY A 8 7.64 -7.83 5.24
N ILE A 9 7.27 -7.31 6.38
CA ILE A 9 6.40 -8.00 7.32
C ILE A 9 5.02 -7.40 7.17
N MET A 10 4.08 -8.19 6.69
CA MET A 10 2.70 -7.77 6.46
C MET A 10 1.74 -8.59 7.32
N ALA A 11 0.73 -7.95 7.85
CA ALA A 11 -0.24 -8.61 8.71
C ALA A 11 -1.50 -7.75 8.86
N HIS A 12 -2.57 -8.39 9.29
CA HIS A 12 -3.70 -7.67 9.84
C HIS A 12 -3.37 -7.05 11.22
N ILE A 13 -4.19 -6.10 11.69
CA ILE A 13 -4.08 -5.49 13.03
C ILE A 13 -4.11 -6.61 14.08
N ASP A 14 -3.25 -6.49 15.09
CA ASP A 14 -3.12 -7.44 16.20
C ASP A 14 -2.71 -8.89 15.82
N ALA A 15 -2.30 -9.19 14.59
CA ALA A 15 -1.72 -10.51 14.27
C ALA A 15 -0.33 -10.74 14.89
N GLY A 16 0.30 -9.69 15.43
CA GLY A 16 1.61 -9.74 16.08
C GLY A 16 2.76 -9.41 15.14
N LYS A 17 2.51 -8.55 14.14
CA LYS A 17 3.50 -8.07 13.18
C LYS A 17 4.72 -7.45 13.87
N THR A 18 4.52 -6.35 14.60
CA THR A 18 5.61 -5.63 15.30
C THR A 18 6.30 -6.53 16.33
N THR A 19 5.55 -7.39 17.03
CA THR A 19 6.14 -8.38 17.96
C THR A 19 7.06 -9.34 17.22
N THR A 20 6.66 -9.83 16.04
CA THR A 20 7.51 -10.73 15.23
C THR A 20 8.77 -10.01 14.76
N THR A 21 8.66 -8.77 14.28
CA THR A 21 9.80 -7.94 13.87
C THR A 21 10.75 -7.69 15.03
N GLU A 22 10.24 -7.31 16.20
CA GLU A 22 11.09 -7.09 17.42
C GLU A 22 11.84 -8.36 17.84
N ARG A 23 11.23 -9.54 17.70
CA ARG A 23 11.91 -10.83 18.00
C ARG A 23 12.99 -11.16 16.97
N ILE A 24 12.74 -10.87 15.69
CA ILE A 24 13.78 -10.98 14.66
C ILE A 24 14.96 -10.07 15.02
N LEU A 25 14.72 -8.81 15.40
CA LEU A 25 15.78 -7.88 15.77
C LEU A 25 16.52 -8.31 17.04
N TYR A 26 15.85 -8.93 17.98
CA TYR A 26 16.47 -9.49 19.19
C TYR A 26 17.42 -10.66 18.84
N TYR A 27 16.94 -11.67 18.12
CA TYR A 27 17.76 -12.85 17.79
C TYR A 27 18.91 -12.54 16.83
N THR A 28 18.79 -11.51 16.02
CA THR A 28 19.87 -11.04 15.13
C THR A 28 20.85 -10.09 15.83
N GLY A 29 20.65 -9.80 17.14
CA GLY A 29 21.55 -8.98 17.95
C GLY A 29 21.47 -7.47 17.67
N VAL A 30 20.49 -7.00 16.91
CA VAL A 30 20.26 -5.58 16.68
C VAL A 30 19.71 -4.91 17.93
N ASN A 31 18.83 -5.59 18.65
CA ASN A 31 18.27 -5.18 19.94
C ASN A 31 18.83 -6.03 21.09
N TYR A 32 19.26 -5.37 22.16
CA TYR A 32 19.76 -6.05 23.37
C TYR A 32 18.64 -6.45 24.35
N LYS A 33 17.44 -5.88 24.16
CA LYS A 33 16.26 -6.15 24.97
C LYS A 33 15.10 -6.50 24.04
N ILE A 34 14.25 -7.37 24.52
CA ILE A 34 12.99 -7.70 23.88
C ILE A 34 12.06 -6.50 24.01
N GLY A 35 11.70 -5.85 22.90
CA GLY A 35 10.69 -4.78 22.86
C GLY A 35 9.28 -5.35 22.99
N ASP A 36 8.38 -4.58 23.62
CA ASP A 36 6.96 -4.93 23.73
C ASP A 36 6.10 -3.78 23.20
N THR A 37 5.17 -4.11 22.32
CA THR A 37 4.22 -3.13 21.74
C THR A 37 3.24 -2.58 22.77
N HIS A 38 2.81 -3.42 23.73
CA HIS A 38 1.87 -3.01 24.78
C HIS A 38 2.53 -2.09 25.84
N GLU A 39 3.84 -2.22 26.03
CA GLU A 39 4.61 -1.35 26.91
C GLU A 39 5.21 -0.11 26.20
N GLY A 40 4.96 0.04 24.89
CA GLY A 40 5.51 1.15 24.09
C GLY A 40 7.05 1.14 23.96
N THR A 41 7.66 -0.03 24.10
CA THR A 41 9.14 -0.21 24.06
C THR A 41 9.64 -0.76 22.73
N ALA A 42 8.75 -0.97 21.76
CA ALA A 42 9.08 -1.47 20.43
C ALA A 42 9.98 -0.47 19.67
N THR A 43 11.06 -0.97 19.07
CA THR A 43 12.04 -0.15 18.34
C THR A 43 11.50 0.31 16.99
N MET A 44 10.67 -0.51 16.34
CA MET A 44 10.13 -0.21 15.02
C MET A 44 8.99 0.80 15.07
N ASP A 45 8.17 0.79 16.12
CA ASP A 45 7.13 1.80 16.39
C ASP A 45 7.78 2.98 17.12
N TRP A 46 8.52 3.82 16.39
CA TRP A 46 9.33 4.90 16.98
C TRP A 46 8.57 6.22 17.17
N MET A 47 7.43 6.39 16.51
CA MET A 47 6.59 7.58 16.68
C MET A 47 5.80 7.50 18.00
N ALA A 48 5.64 8.63 18.67
CA ALA A 48 4.83 8.69 19.90
C ALA A 48 3.38 8.21 19.67
N GLN A 49 2.81 8.55 18.51
CA GLN A 49 1.46 8.12 18.12
C GLN A 49 1.35 6.62 17.93
N GLU A 50 2.37 5.97 17.36
CA GLU A 50 2.43 4.52 17.20
C GLU A 50 2.44 3.82 18.56
N GLN A 51 3.30 4.31 19.47
CA GLN A 51 3.43 3.78 20.84
C GLN A 51 2.16 3.97 21.68
N GLU A 52 1.55 5.15 21.61
CA GLU A 52 0.32 5.47 22.34
C GLU A 52 -0.89 4.68 21.85
N ARG A 53 -0.98 4.43 20.53
CA ARG A 53 -2.11 3.74 19.90
C ARG A 53 -1.89 2.24 19.73
N GLY A 54 -0.66 1.76 19.85
CA GLY A 54 -0.27 0.36 19.65
C GLY A 54 -0.41 -0.12 18.20
N ILE A 55 -0.32 0.80 17.23
CA ILE A 55 -0.42 0.51 15.80
C ILE A 55 0.76 1.10 15.05
N THR A 56 1.26 0.40 14.03
CA THR A 56 2.24 0.94 13.08
C THR A 56 1.53 1.89 12.10
N ILE A 57 2.02 3.11 11.99
CA ILE A 57 1.48 4.17 11.12
C ILE A 57 2.36 4.33 9.89
N THR A 58 3.69 4.41 10.10
CA THR A 58 4.65 4.57 9.02
C THR A 58 5.52 3.33 8.87
N SER A 59 5.86 2.98 7.64
CA SER A 59 6.81 1.90 7.39
C SER A 59 8.19 2.28 7.94
N ALA A 60 8.79 1.39 8.72
CA ALA A 60 10.15 1.53 9.25
C ALA A 60 11.07 0.50 8.59
N ALA A 61 12.27 0.96 8.19
CA ALA A 61 13.27 0.08 7.59
C ALA A 61 14.39 -0.22 8.59
N THR A 62 14.79 -1.47 8.66
CA THR A 62 15.90 -1.92 9.50
C THR A 62 16.69 -3.01 8.80
N THR A 63 18.00 -3.02 9.03
CA THR A 63 18.90 -4.06 8.51
C THR A 63 19.38 -4.94 9.66
N CYS A 64 19.32 -6.23 9.49
CA CYS A 64 19.89 -7.21 10.42
C CYS A 64 20.66 -8.30 9.67
N HIS A 65 21.36 -9.15 10.40
CA HIS A 65 22.20 -10.20 9.84
C HIS A 65 21.86 -11.54 10.47
N TRP A 66 21.82 -12.59 9.65
CA TRP A 66 21.54 -13.93 10.09
C TRP A 66 22.40 -14.97 9.35
N THR A 67 22.77 -16.02 10.03
CA THR A 67 23.45 -17.19 9.44
C THR A 67 22.57 -18.39 9.64
N LEU A 68 22.38 -19.19 8.60
CA LEU A 68 21.60 -20.44 8.67
C LEU A 68 22.03 -21.27 9.86
N GLN A 69 21.06 -21.77 10.59
CA GLN A 69 21.29 -22.60 11.77
C GLN A 69 21.25 -24.10 11.40
N ASP A 70 22.08 -24.87 12.08
CA ASP A 70 22.03 -26.32 12.14
C ASP A 70 21.98 -26.70 13.61
N HIS A 71 20.89 -27.37 14.01
CA HIS A 71 20.63 -27.66 15.41
C HIS A 71 20.81 -26.45 16.36
N CYS A 72 20.18 -25.32 16.02
CA CYS A 72 20.22 -24.08 16.77
C CYS A 72 21.63 -23.47 16.94
N LYS A 73 22.57 -23.82 16.08
CA LYS A 73 23.91 -23.24 15.99
C LYS A 73 24.19 -22.82 14.57
N PRO A 74 25.02 -21.77 14.33
CA PRO A 74 25.42 -21.42 12.99
C PRO A 74 25.95 -22.64 12.23
N LYS A 75 25.34 -22.95 11.09
CA LYS A 75 25.71 -24.10 10.26
C LYS A 75 27.17 -23.98 9.81
N ALA A 76 27.96 -25.01 9.97
CA ALA A 76 29.38 -24.99 9.61
C ALA A 76 29.57 -24.62 8.13
N GLY A 77 30.33 -23.56 7.86
CA GLY A 77 30.59 -23.05 6.50
C GLY A 77 29.45 -22.20 5.92
N ALA A 78 28.33 -22.03 6.61
CA ALA A 78 27.29 -21.09 6.15
C ALA A 78 27.79 -19.64 6.23
N LEU A 79 27.43 -18.87 5.22
CA LEU A 79 27.79 -17.45 5.14
C LEU A 79 26.68 -16.61 5.78
N GLU A 80 27.10 -15.51 6.38
CA GLU A 80 26.16 -14.53 6.92
C GLU A 80 25.36 -13.85 5.81
N HIS A 81 24.06 -13.71 6.01
CA HIS A 81 23.13 -13.01 5.14
C HIS A 81 22.69 -11.71 5.76
N ARG A 82 22.49 -10.71 4.92
CA ARG A 82 21.90 -9.42 5.29
C ARG A 82 20.40 -9.44 4.98
N ILE A 83 19.62 -9.11 5.97
CA ILE A 83 18.16 -9.02 5.84
C ILE A 83 17.76 -7.55 6.06
N ASN A 84 17.21 -6.91 5.05
CA ASN A 84 16.57 -5.61 5.16
C ASN A 84 15.07 -5.86 5.37
N ILE A 85 14.56 -5.40 6.50
CA ILE A 85 13.17 -5.57 6.88
C ILE A 85 12.47 -4.22 6.75
N ILE A 86 11.35 -4.17 6.05
CA ILE A 86 10.42 -3.06 6.05
C ILE A 86 9.17 -3.51 6.80
N ASP A 87 8.93 -2.91 7.96
CA ASP A 87 7.71 -3.12 8.74
C ASP A 87 6.60 -2.25 8.17
N THR A 88 5.51 -2.85 7.69
CA THR A 88 4.42 -2.16 7.01
C THR A 88 3.24 -1.93 7.95
N PRO A 89 2.48 -0.83 7.83
CA PRO A 89 1.25 -0.65 8.58
C PRO A 89 0.24 -1.76 8.32
N GLY A 90 -0.56 -2.09 9.34
CA GLY A 90 -1.66 -3.05 9.20
C GLY A 90 -3.04 -2.39 9.07
N HIS A 91 -3.13 -1.05 9.18
CA HIS A 91 -4.39 -0.32 9.15
C HIS A 91 -4.72 0.17 7.73
N VAL A 92 -6.01 0.14 7.38
CA VAL A 92 -6.51 0.46 6.04
C VAL A 92 -6.21 1.89 5.61
N ASP A 93 -6.29 2.85 6.52
CA ASP A 93 -6.02 4.26 6.24
C ASP A 93 -4.57 4.50 5.77
N PHE A 94 -3.68 3.51 5.97
CA PHE A 94 -2.27 3.55 5.59
C PHE A 94 -1.91 2.55 4.48
N THR A 95 -2.89 2.13 3.69
CA THR A 95 -2.72 1.21 2.56
C THR A 95 -1.60 1.63 1.61
N VAL A 96 -1.44 2.92 1.40
CA VAL A 96 -0.39 3.50 0.56
C VAL A 96 1.01 3.24 1.08
N GLU A 97 1.21 3.24 2.41
CA GLU A 97 2.49 2.84 3.01
C GLU A 97 2.82 1.38 2.70
N VAL A 98 1.79 0.52 2.68
CA VAL A 98 1.94 -0.90 2.29
C VAL A 98 2.32 -1.01 0.82
N GLU A 99 1.61 -0.33 -0.08
CA GLU A 99 1.89 -0.36 -1.52
C GLU A 99 3.29 0.14 -1.85
N ARG A 100 3.70 1.27 -1.28
CA ARG A 100 5.06 1.80 -1.42
C ARG A 100 6.12 0.79 -1.01
N SER A 101 5.88 0.10 0.09
CA SER A 101 6.79 -0.91 0.61
C SER A 101 6.82 -2.15 -0.29
N LEU A 102 5.66 -2.67 -0.69
CA LEU A 102 5.56 -3.85 -1.56
C LEU A 102 6.25 -3.64 -2.91
N ARG A 103 6.21 -2.42 -3.45
CA ARG A 103 6.86 -2.09 -4.74
C ARG A 103 8.37 -2.27 -4.72
N VAL A 104 9.00 -2.11 -3.56
CA VAL A 104 10.47 -2.14 -3.41
C VAL A 104 10.99 -3.39 -2.70
N LEU A 105 10.10 -4.28 -2.28
CA LEU A 105 10.46 -5.53 -1.62
C LEU A 105 10.68 -6.65 -2.64
N ASP A 106 11.59 -7.58 -2.30
CA ASP A 106 11.80 -8.81 -3.05
C ASP A 106 10.89 -9.93 -2.59
N GLY A 107 10.45 -9.88 -1.33
CA GLY A 107 9.54 -10.84 -0.75
C GLY A 107 8.85 -10.32 0.50
N ALA A 108 7.83 -11.02 0.97
CA ALA A 108 7.10 -10.65 2.17
C ALA A 108 6.77 -11.84 3.06
N VAL A 109 6.74 -11.60 4.37
CA VAL A 109 6.25 -12.56 5.36
C VAL A 109 4.86 -12.12 5.80
N GLY A 110 3.85 -12.90 5.46
CA GLY A 110 2.48 -12.73 5.93
C GLY A 110 2.31 -13.33 7.31
N VAL A 111 2.06 -12.52 8.32
CA VAL A 111 1.83 -12.98 9.69
C VAL A 111 0.34 -13.12 9.93
N PHE A 112 -0.11 -14.32 10.22
CA PHE A 112 -1.51 -14.66 10.48
C PHE A 112 -1.70 -15.06 11.94
N CYS A 113 -2.82 -14.64 12.52
CA CYS A 113 -3.19 -15.07 13.86
C CYS A 113 -3.74 -16.51 13.81
N ALA A 114 -3.20 -17.43 14.62
CA ALA A 114 -3.67 -18.81 14.65
C ALA A 114 -5.16 -18.97 15.02
N LYS A 115 -5.75 -17.97 15.71
CA LYS A 115 -7.16 -17.96 16.06
C LYS A 115 -8.03 -17.36 14.95
N GLY A 116 -7.64 -16.22 14.40
CA GLY A 116 -8.41 -15.48 13.38
C GLY A 116 -8.20 -16.04 11.96
N GLY A 117 -7.03 -16.65 11.72
CA GLY A 117 -6.66 -17.12 10.37
C GLY A 117 -6.50 -15.95 9.38
N VAL A 118 -7.11 -16.10 8.22
CA VAL A 118 -7.15 -15.07 7.19
C VAL A 118 -8.27 -14.08 7.49
N GLU A 119 -7.91 -12.90 7.92
CA GLU A 119 -8.84 -11.81 8.21
C GLU A 119 -8.93 -10.83 7.02
N PRO A 120 -9.96 -9.97 6.95
CA PRO A 120 -10.21 -9.09 5.81
C PRO A 120 -9.02 -8.20 5.40
N GLN A 121 -8.32 -7.65 6.39
CA GLN A 121 -7.12 -6.84 6.11
C GLN A 121 -5.97 -7.70 5.56
N SER A 122 -5.86 -8.97 6.00
CA SER A 122 -4.90 -9.92 5.42
C SER A 122 -5.19 -10.16 3.94
N GLU A 123 -6.47 -10.33 3.56
CA GLU A 123 -6.88 -10.50 2.15
C GLU A 123 -6.50 -9.27 1.31
N ASN A 124 -6.73 -8.07 1.85
CA ASN A 124 -6.44 -6.83 1.12
C ASN A 124 -4.93 -6.66 0.89
N VAL A 125 -4.12 -6.75 1.94
CA VAL A 125 -2.66 -6.66 1.83
C VAL A 125 -2.10 -7.77 0.94
N TRP A 126 -2.69 -8.97 1.00
CA TRP A 126 -2.33 -10.08 0.14
C TRP A 126 -2.63 -9.81 -1.33
N ARG A 127 -3.78 -9.22 -1.64
CA ARG A 127 -4.17 -8.81 -3.01
C ARG A 127 -3.23 -7.74 -3.55
N GLN A 128 -2.85 -6.75 -2.75
CA GLN A 128 -1.85 -5.76 -3.13
C GLN A 128 -0.50 -6.41 -3.46
N ALA A 129 -0.06 -7.39 -2.66
CA ALA A 129 1.15 -8.15 -2.95
C ALA A 129 1.01 -8.99 -4.24
N ASP A 130 -0.19 -9.46 -4.60
CA ASP A 130 -0.46 -10.11 -5.89
C ASP A 130 -0.29 -9.15 -7.06
N THR A 131 -0.74 -7.91 -6.94
CA THR A 131 -0.59 -6.88 -7.99
C THR A 131 0.87 -6.65 -8.36
N TYR A 132 1.76 -6.68 -7.37
CA TYR A 132 3.21 -6.49 -7.60
C TYR A 132 3.98 -7.81 -7.77
N ASN A 133 3.29 -8.96 -7.82
CA ASN A 133 3.91 -10.29 -7.91
C ASN A 133 5.01 -10.51 -6.86
N VAL A 134 4.78 -10.08 -5.62
CA VAL A 134 5.75 -10.22 -4.54
C VAL A 134 5.72 -11.64 -4.00
N PRO A 135 6.85 -12.39 -4.04
CA PRO A 135 6.99 -13.69 -3.39
C PRO A 135 6.69 -13.64 -1.89
N ARG A 136 5.99 -14.64 -1.38
CA ARG A 136 5.51 -14.64 0.00
C ARG A 136 5.70 -15.96 0.71
N MET A 137 5.84 -15.86 2.02
CA MET A 137 5.69 -16.98 2.95
C MET A 137 4.70 -16.60 4.05
N ALA A 138 4.16 -17.59 4.75
CA ALA A 138 3.22 -17.39 5.84
C ALA A 138 3.83 -17.79 7.18
N PHE A 139 3.57 -17.00 8.20
CA PHE A 139 3.90 -17.32 9.59
C PHE A 139 2.61 -17.33 10.42
N ILE A 140 2.18 -18.51 10.86
CA ILE A 140 1.02 -18.67 11.74
C ILE A 140 1.47 -18.39 13.16
N ASN A 141 1.17 -17.19 13.62
CA ASN A 141 1.59 -16.63 14.90
C ASN A 141 0.51 -16.82 15.98
N LYS A 142 0.87 -16.55 17.23
CA LYS A 142 -0.02 -16.63 18.39
C LYS A 142 -0.57 -18.04 18.63
N MET A 143 0.27 -19.05 18.46
CA MET A 143 -0.10 -20.45 18.77
C MET A 143 -0.41 -20.69 20.25
N ASP A 144 -0.04 -19.74 21.12
CA ASP A 144 -0.21 -19.73 22.57
C ASP A 144 -1.56 -19.18 23.06
N ILE A 145 -2.40 -18.61 22.20
CA ILE A 145 -3.67 -18.01 22.63
C ILE A 145 -4.83 -19.01 22.59
N LEU A 146 -5.83 -18.76 23.44
CA LEU A 146 -7.03 -19.59 23.50
C LEU A 146 -7.81 -19.54 22.17
N GLY A 147 -8.08 -20.71 21.59
CA GLY A 147 -8.72 -20.85 20.29
C GLY A 147 -7.75 -20.92 19.11
N ALA A 148 -6.43 -21.05 19.36
CA ALA A 148 -5.44 -21.23 18.31
C ALA A 148 -5.69 -22.50 17.49
N ASN A 149 -5.76 -22.36 16.16
CA ASN A 149 -6.02 -23.45 15.22
C ASN A 149 -5.12 -23.33 13.99
N PHE A 150 -3.97 -23.97 14.02
CA PHE A 150 -2.99 -23.97 12.94
C PHE A 150 -3.58 -24.49 11.62
N TYR A 151 -4.20 -25.67 11.66
CA TYR A 151 -4.73 -26.33 10.45
C TYR A 151 -5.86 -25.53 9.81
N GLY A 152 -6.72 -24.90 10.64
CA GLY A 152 -7.77 -24.03 10.16
C GLY A 152 -7.22 -22.77 9.48
N ALA A 153 -6.13 -22.18 10.00
CA ALA A 153 -5.48 -21.03 9.38
C ALA A 153 -4.84 -21.39 8.03
N VAL A 154 -4.17 -22.55 7.94
CA VAL A 154 -3.60 -23.06 6.68
C VAL A 154 -4.69 -23.30 5.63
N GLU A 155 -5.81 -23.93 6.02
CA GLU A 155 -6.94 -24.16 5.10
C GLU A 155 -7.57 -22.86 4.61
N GLN A 156 -7.61 -21.82 5.45
CA GLN A 156 -8.08 -20.50 5.02
C GLN A 156 -7.13 -19.83 4.01
N ILE A 157 -5.81 -20.02 4.13
CA ILE A 157 -4.86 -19.56 3.10
C ILE A 157 -5.19 -20.19 1.74
N LYS A 158 -5.51 -21.48 1.73
CA LYS A 158 -5.90 -22.20 0.53
C LYS A 158 -7.26 -21.73 -0.02
N THR A 159 -8.28 -21.64 0.82
CA THR A 159 -9.66 -21.41 0.39
C THR A 159 -9.99 -19.93 0.17
N ARG A 160 -9.54 -19.03 1.05
CA ARG A 160 -9.85 -17.59 0.98
C ARG A 160 -8.86 -16.81 0.13
N LEU A 161 -7.55 -17.16 0.21
CA LEU A 161 -6.53 -16.50 -0.62
C LEU A 161 -6.31 -17.20 -1.97
N GLY A 162 -6.85 -18.42 -2.16
CA GLY A 162 -6.69 -19.17 -3.40
C GLY A 162 -5.25 -19.57 -3.69
N LYS A 163 -4.43 -19.77 -2.64
CA LYS A 163 -2.99 -20.07 -2.76
C LYS A 163 -2.68 -21.52 -2.41
N ASN A 164 -1.46 -21.93 -2.73
CA ASN A 164 -0.95 -23.27 -2.44
C ASN A 164 -0.02 -23.23 -1.22
N PRO A 165 -0.53 -23.46 0.01
CA PRO A 165 0.29 -23.50 1.22
C PRO A 165 1.09 -24.80 1.29
N ILE A 166 2.40 -24.67 1.50
CA ILE A 166 3.32 -25.77 1.74
C ILE A 166 3.75 -25.73 3.19
N VAL A 167 3.23 -26.65 3.98
CA VAL A 167 3.47 -26.73 5.42
C VAL A 167 4.88 -27.25 5.69
N LEU A 168 5.72 -26.43 6.32
CA LEU A 168 7.10 -26.78 6.66
C LEU A 168 7.22 -27.32 8.09
N GLN A 169 6.29 -26.94 8.95
CA GLN A 169 6.37 -27.18 10.39
C GLN A 169 5.00 -27.52 10.96
N LEU A 170 4.96 -28.38 11.95
CA LEU A 170 3.76 -28.64 12.76
C LEU A 170 3.95 -28.08 14.17
N PRO A 171 2.91 -27.54 14.81
CA PRO A 171 2.99 -27.07 16.19
C PRO A 171 2.92 -28.29 17.17
N ILE A 172 3.76 -28.24 18.21
CA ILE A 172 3.69 -29.18 19.32
C ILE A 172 2.86 -28.57 20.44
N GLY A 173 1.64 -29.05 20.61
CA GLY A 173 0.65 -28.47 21.49
C GLY A 173 -0.02 -27.24 20.91
N LYS A 174 -0.98 -26.69 21.64
CA LYS A 174 -1.72 -25.44 21.29
C LYS A 174 -2.05 -24.69 22.56
N GLU A 175 -2.35 -23.42 22.43
CA GLU A 175 -2.72 -22.55 23.56
C GLU A 175 -1.61 -22.56 24.63
N ASP A 176 -1.95 -22.68 25.91
CA ASP A 176 -0.97 -22.71 27.01
C ASP A 176 -0.03 -23.93 26.95
N GLU A 177 -0.40 -24.98 26.20
CA GLU A 177 0.40 -26.17 26.01
C GLU A 177 1.34 -26.08 24.78
N PHE A 178 1.37 -24.99 24.07
CA PHE A 178 2.28 -24.80 22.95
C PHE A 178 3.73 -24.77 23.42
N LYS A 179 4.48 -25.83 23.12
CA LYS A 179 5.86 -26.07 23.60
C LYS A 179 6.92 -25.88 22.54
N GLY A 180 6.57 -26.07 21.26
CA GLY A 180 7.57 -26.09 20.20
C GLY A 180 6.98 -26.43 18.84
N ILE A 181 7.87 -26.83 17.94
CA ILE A 181 7.54 -27.14 16.55
C ILE A 181 8.20 -28.43 16.10
N ILE A 182 7.60 -29.12 15.14
CA ILE A 182 8.22 -30.23 14.40
C ILE A 182 8.66 -29.65 13.05
N ASP A 183 9.93 -29.85 12.71
CA ASP A 183 10.45 -29.55 11.38
C ASP A 183 10.21 -30.75 10.46
N LEU A 184 9.43 -30.58 9.41
CA LEU A 184 9.03 -31.70 8.55
C LEU A 184 10.13 -32.12 7.56
N PHE A 185 11.12 -31.29 7.26
CA PHE A 185 12.28 -31.72 6.47
C PHE A 185 13.25 -32.55 7.30
N GLU A 186 13.49 -32.11 8.53
CA GLU A 186 14.44 -32.77 9.42
C GLU A 186 13.82 -33.96 10.20
N MET A 187 12.48 -34.02 10.27
CA MET A 187 11.70 -34.96 11.09
C MET A 187 12.17 -34.96 12.53
N GLN A 188 12.32 -33.77 13.09
CA GLN A 188 12.76 -33.54 14.47
C GLN A 188 11.86 -32.54 15.18
N ALA A 189 11.77 -32.69 16.51
CA ALA A 189 11.04 -31.79 17.38
C ALA A 189 11.98 -30.75 18.02
N TYR A 190 11.57 -29.49 17.98
CA TYR A 190 12.24 -28.37 18.62
C TYR A 190 11.38 -27.86 19.78
N ILE A 191 11.80 -28.15 21.02
CA ILE A 191 11.08 -27.79 22.23
C ILE A 191 11.80 -26.66 22.95
N TYR A 192 11.07 -25.58 23.21
CA TYR A 192 11.57 -24.37 23.85
C TYR A 192 11.38 -24.50 25.36
N ASN A 193 12.49 -24.54 26.13
CA ASN A 193 12.51 -24.79 27.57
C ASN A 193 12.48 -23.50 28.40
N ASP A 194 12.80 -22.35 27.80
CA ASP A 194 12.85 -21.07 28.48
C ASP A 194 11.93 -20.02 27.86
N ASP A 195 11.65 -18.95 28.59
CA ASP A 195 10.79 -17.85 28.14
C ASP A 195 11.47 -16.92 27.13
N LYS A 196 12.80 -17.01 26.95
CA LYS A 196 13.55 -16.21 25.97
C LYS A 196 13.73 -16.91 24.62
N GLY A 197 13.39 -18.21 24.54
CA GLY A 197 13.58 -19.02 23.34
C GLY A 197 15.05 -19.27 22.98
N GLU A 198 15.96 -19.20 23.96
CA GLU A 198 17.40 -19.44 23.78
C GLU A 198 17.78 -20.91 24.11
N ASP A 199 17.08 -21.54 25.03
CA ASP A 199 17.25 -22.96 25.38
C ASP A 199 16.26 -23.82 24.59
N ILE A 200 16.75 -24.39 23.49
CA ILE A 200 15.97 -25.23 22.58
C ILE A 200 16.50 -26.67 22.66
N ALA A 201 15.64 -27.60 23.10
CA ALA A 201 15.91 -29.02 23.05
C ALA A 201 15.49 -29.59 21.69
N ILE A 202 16.40 -30.26 21.02
CA ILE A 202 16.13 -31.01 19.80
C ILE A 202 16.00 -32.49 20.18
N CYS A 203 14.87 -33.07 19.87
CA CYS A 203 14.55 -34.42 20.25
C CYS A 203 13.70 -35.12 19.19
N ASP A 204 13.47 -36.43 19.41
CA ASP A 204 12.57 -37.18 18.57
C ASP A 204 11.14 -36.65 18.68
N ILE A 205 10.36 -36.84 17.61
CA ILE A 205 8.97 -36.41 17.54
C ILE A 205 8.17 -37.16 18.63
N PRO A 206 7.30 -36.45 19.40
CA PRO A 206 6.44 -37.07 20.39
C PRO A 206 5.62 -38.22 19.79
N GLU A 207 5.47 -39.34 20.54
CA GLU A 207 4.80 -40.56 20.05
C GLU A 207 3.38 -40.29 19.54
N ASP A 208 2.66 -39.37 20.17
CA ASP A 208 1.29 -38.97 19.82
C ASP A 208 1.21 -38.12 18.56
N MET A 209 2.34 -37.65 18.04
CA MET A 209 2.42 -36.81 16.82
C MET A 209 3.18 -37.49 15.68
N GLN A 210 3.68 -38.69 15.85
CA GLN A 210 4.48 -39.38 14.82
C GLN A 210 3.68 -39.62 13.55
N ASP A 211 2.46 -40.16 13.68
CA ASP A 211 1.59 -40.49 12.55
C ASP A 211 1.24 -39.22 11.75
N ASP A 212 0.92 -38.13 12.46
CA ASP A 212 0.64 -36.82 11.81
C ASP A 212 1.88 -36.28 11.14
N ALA A 213 3.05 -36.33 11.77
CA ALA A 213 4.30 -35.85 11.20
C ALA A 213 4.69 -36.63 9.93
N GLU A 214 4.54 -37.97 9.93
CA GLU A 214 4.79 -38.81 8.75
C GLU A 214 3.82 -38.47 7.60
N LEU A 215 2.53 -38.27 7.92
CA LEU A 215 1.53 -37.86 6.94
C LEU A 215 1.88 -36.52 6.29
N TYR A 216 2.16 -35.51 7.11
CA TYR A 216 2.50 -34.18 6.60
C TYR A 216 3.87 -34.11 5.93
N HIS A 217 4.83 -34.95 6.34
CA HIS A 217 6.11 -35.09 5.65
C HIS A 217 5.90 -35.65 4.23
N THR A 218 5.10 -36.71 4.09
CA THR A 218 4.75 -37.26 2.78
C THR A 218 4.02 -36.25 1.93
N GLU A 219 3.03 -35.55 2.48
CA GLU A 219 2.31 -34.48 1.79
C GLU A 219 3.25 -33.33 1.36
N LEU A 220 4.23 -32.97 2.19
CA LEU A 220 5.24 -31.97 1.88
C LEU A 220 6.05 -32.36 0.63
N ILE A 221 6.57 -33.60 0.59
CA ILE A 221 7.35 -34.10 -0.54
C ILE A 221 6.50 -34.16 -1.80
N GLU A 222 5.30 -34.70 -1.73
CA GLU A 222 4.38 -34.81 -2.87
C GLU A 222 4.05 -33.43 -3.45
N LYS A 223 3.66 -32.48 -2.62
CA LYS A 223 3.34 -31.11 -3.05
C LYS A 223 4.54 -30.39 -3.67
N ILE A 224 5.76 -30.61 -3.17
CA ILE A 224 6.95 -30.01 -3.77
C ILE A 224 7.28 -30.69 -5.10
N CYS A 225 7.16 -32.01 -5.20
CA CYS A 225 7.36 -32.73 -6.46
C CYS A 225 6.35 -32.30 -7.53
N GLU A 226 5.10 -31.96 -7.17
CA GLU A 226 4.08 -31.40 -8.10
C GLU A 226 4.49 -30.05 -8.71
N LEU A 227 5.45 -29.34 -8.10
CA LEU A 227 5.93 -28.04 -8.57
C LEU A 227 7.10 -28.13 -9.55
N ASP A 228 7.69 -29.32 -9.72
CA ASP A 228 8.87 -29.53 -10.58
C ASP A 228 8.77 -30.89 -11.31
N ASP A 229 8.69 -30.86 -12.63
CA ASP A 229 8.45 -32.04 -13.47
C ASP A 229 9.56 -33.10 -13.31
N ASP A 230 10.81 -32.68 -13.12
CA ASP A 230 11.95 -33.61 -12.97
C ASP A 230 11.88 -34.33 -11.61
N LEU A 231 11.55 -33.60 -10.55
CA LEU A 231 11.34 -34.21 -9.21
C LEU A 231 10.13 -35.12 -9.18
N MET A 232 9.05 -34.74 -9.88
CA MET A 232 7.86 -35.59 -9.98
C MET A 232 8.18 -36.91 -10.68
N MET A 233 8.95 -36.89 -11.77
CA MET A 233 9.36 -38.12 -12.46
C MET A 233 10.23 -39.00 -11.56
N GLN A 234 11.21 -38.42 -10.87
CA GLN A 234 12.07 -39.12 -9.91
C GLN A 234 11.24 -39.79 -8.79
N TYR A 235 10.30 -39.08 -8.21
CA TYR A 235 9.42 -39.60 -7.16
C TYR A 235 8.52 -40.73 -7.64
N LEU A 236 7.97 -40.61 -8.86
CA LEU A 236 7.15 -41.65 -9.47
C LEU A 236 7.94 -42.94 -9.82
N GLU A 237 9.25 -42.83 -10.09
CA GLU A 237 10.15 -43.95 -10.31
C GLU A 237 10.53 -44.66 -9.00
N GLY A 238 10.11 -44.10 -7.85
CA GLY A 238 10.35 -44.63 -6.49
C GLY A 238 11.68 -44.21 -5.89
N GLU A 239 12.31 -43.17 -6.46
CA GLU A 239 13.49 -42.50 -5.90
C GLU A 239 13.04 -41.24 -5.15
N GLU A 240 13.23 -41.21 -3.84
CA GLU A 240 12.92 -40.05 -3.02
C GLU A 240 13.95 -38.92 -3.29
N PRO A 241 13.52 -37.71 -3.68
CA PRO A 241 14.43 -36.57 -3.87
C PRO A 241 15.13 -36.21 -2.56
N SER A 242 16.35 -35.70 -2.68
CA SER A 242 17.10 -35.22 -1.52
C SER A 242 16.46 -33.94 -0.94
N VAL A 243 16.65 -33.68 0.34
CA VAL A 243 16.16 -32.46 1.02
C VAL A 243 16.66 -31.19 0.34
N ASP A 244 17.89 -31.20 -0.17
CA ASP A 244 18.46 -30.03 -0.87
C ASP A 244 17.77 -29.77 -2.23
N GLU A 245 17.37 -30.81 -2.97
CA GLU A 245 16.60 -30.68 -4.20
C GLU A 245 15.19 -30.18 -3.93
N LEU A 246 14.53 -30.74 -2.92
CA LEU A 246 13.20 -30.29 -2.49
C LEU A 246 13.22 -28.82 -2.06
N LYS A 247 14.19 -28.40 -1.26
CA LYS A 247 14.34 -26.99 -0.82
C LYS A 247 14.60 -26.05 -2.00
N LYS A 248 15.40 -26.45 -3.00
CA LYS A 248 15.62 -25.66 -4.22
C LYS A 248 14.36 -25.53 -5.06
N ALA A 249 13.59 -26.60 -5.23
CA ALA A 249 12.33 -26.56 -5.96
C ALA A 249 11.30 -25.66 -5.26
N LEU A 250 11.17 -25.78 -3.93
CA LEU A 250 10.28 -24.93 -3.15
C LEU A 250 10.70 -23.46 -3.21
N ARG A 251 12.01 -23.15 -3.14
CA ARG A 251 12.50 -21.79 -3.30
C ARG A 251 12.12 -21.23 -4.67
N LYS A 252 12.33 -21.98 -5.75
CA LYS A 252 11.97 -21.58 -7.10
C LYS A 252 10.46 -21.28 -7.19
N ALA A 253 9.63 -22.20 -6.72
CA ALA A 253 8.17 -22.04 -6.71
C ALA A 253 7.71 -20.84 -5.84
N THR A 254 8.38 -20.57 -4.73
CA THR A 254 8.12 -19.39 -3.90
C THR A 254 8.46 -18.10 -4.65
N CYS A 255 9.62 -18.04 -5.31
CA CYS A 255 10.03 -16.89 -6.13
C CYS A 255 9.08 -16.66 -7.32
N GLU A 256 8.49 -17.71 -7.87
CA GLU A 256 7.48 -17.66 -8.94
C GLU A 256 6.04 -17.44 -8.43
N CYS A 257 5.85 -17.24 -7.13
CA CYS A 257 4.56 -17.04 -6.46
C CYS A 257 3.57 -18.21 -6.61
N THR A 258 4.03 -19.42 -6.92
CA THR A 258 3.20 -20.62 -7.10
C THR A 258 3.03 -21.43 -5.82
N ALA A 259 3.91 -21.24 -4.85
CA ALA A 259 3.86 -21.90 -3.54
C ALA A 259 4.06 -20.88 -2.41
N ILE A 260 3.45 -21.18 -1.26
CA ILE A 260 3.56 -20.37 -0.03
C ILE A 260 4.12 -21.23 1.08
N PRO A 261 5.41 -21.15 1.42
CA PRO A 261 5.96 -21.82 2.58
C PRO A 261 5.27 -21.37 3.87
N VAL A 262 4.87 -22.28 4.74
CA VAL A 262 4.14 -22.00 5.98
C VAL A 262 4.94 -22.46 7.18
N CYS A 263 5.26 -21.51 8.07
CA CYS A 263 5.86 -21.72 9.38
C CYS A 263 4.86 -21.41 10.48
N CYS A 264 5.13 -21.86 11.70
CA CYS A 264 4.30 -21.56 12.86
C CYS A 264 5.12 -21.19 14.10
N GLY A 265 4.48 -20.49 15.04
CA GLY A 265 5.11 -20.13 16.29
C GLY A 265 4.30 -19.18 17.17
N SER A 266 4.93 -18.68 18.19
CA SER A 266 4.45 -17.58 19.01
C SER A 266 5.57 -16.56 19.22
N ALA A 267 5.50 -15.45 18.51
CA ALA A 267 6.46 -14.39 18.67
C ALA A 267 6.44 -13.82 20.12
N TYR A 268 5.26 -13.70 20.73
CA TYR A 268 5.13 -13.25 22.11
C TYR A 268 5.84 -14.17 23.12
N ARG A 269 5.72 -15.48 22.94
CA ARG A 269 6.39 -16.49 23.76
C ARG A 269 7.80 -16.85 23.29
N ASN A 270 8.34 -16.13 22.32
CA ASN A 270 9.69 -16.35 21.80
C ASN A 270 9.94 -17.76 21.21
N LYS A 271 8.94 -18.34 20.55
CA LYS A 271 8.99 -19.71 20.00
C LYS A 271 8.78 -19.69 18.49
N GLY A 272 9.67 -20.35 17.75
CA GLY A 272 9.56 -20.53 16.29
C GLY A 272 10.20 -19.43 15.43
N VAL A 273 10.69 -18.33 16.00
CA VAL A 273 11.22 -17.19 15.24
C VAL A 273 12.57 -17.49 14.59
N GLN A 274 13.44 -18.25 15.24
CA GLN A 274 14.75 -18.63 14.66
C GLN A 274 14.56 -19.51 13.41
N LYS A 275 13.62 -20.45 13.46
CA LYS A 275 13.28 -21.28 12.29
C LYS A 275 12.58 -20.48 11.19
N LEU A 276 11.83 -19.42 11.53
CA LEU A 276 11.33 -18.45 10.56
C LEU A 276 12.47 -17.70 9.86
N LEU A 277 13.50 -17.28 10.60
CA LEU A 277 14.69 -16.63 10.02
C LEU A 277 15.42 -17.57 9.05
N ASP A 278 15.59 -18.84 9.41
CA ASP A 278 16.18 -19.84 8.52
C ASP A 278 15.34 -20.00 7.24
N ALA A 279 14.02 -20.12 7.38
CA ALA A 279 13.10 -20.21 6.23
C ALA A 279 13.14 -18.96 5.33
N ILE A 280 13.30 -17.77 5.89
CA ILE A 280 13.49 -16.54 5.11
C ILE A 280 14.77 -16.63 4.26
N LEU A 281 15.86 -17.13 4.82
CA LEU A 281 17.10 -17.29 4.05
C LEU A 281 17.00 -18.37 2.98
N GLU A 282 16.31 -19.46 3.27
CA GLU A 282 16.19 -20.62 2.36
C GLU A 282 15.22 -20.36 1.21
N TYR A 283 14.07 -19.73 1.47
CA TYR A 283 12.97 -19.67 0.49
C TYR A 283 12.68 -18.29 -0.07
N MET A 284 13.02 -17.19 0.62
CA MET A 284 12.80 -15.86 0.09
C MET A 284 13.84 -15.48 -0.96
N PRO A 285 13.44 -14.72 -2.00
CA PRO A 285 14.35 -14.33 -3.07
C PRO A 285 15.46 -13.38 -2.61
N ALA A 286 16.59 -13.46 -3.28
CA ALA A 286 17.61 -12.43 -3.30
C ALA A 286 17.30 -11.42 -4.42
N PRO A 287 17.91 -10.22 -4.42
CA PRO A 287 17.76 -9.27 -5.53
C PRO A 287 18.12 -9.83 -6.91
N THR A 288 18.97 -10.86 -6.95
CA THR A 288 19.38 -11.56 -8.19
C THR A 288 18.32 -12.55 -8.70
N ASP A 289 17.39 -12.99 -7.86
CA ASP A 289 16.32 -13.92 -8.24
C ASP A 289 15.10 -13.19 -8.81
N ILE A 290 15.03 -11.86 -8.64
CA ILE A 290 13.94 -11.04 -9.13
C ILE A 290 14.14 -10.74 -10.61
N PRO A 291 13.07 -10.77 -11.43
CA PRO A 291 13.14 -10.38 -12.83
C PRO A 291 13.73 -8.99 -13.01
N SER A 292 14.45 -8.80 -14.12
CA SER A 292 15.01 -7.49 -14.48
C SER A 292 13.92 -6.42 -14.52
N ILE A 293 14.22 -5.25 -13.95
CA ILE A 293 13.25 -4.16 -13.93
C ILE A 293 13.15 -3.49 -15.30
N LYS A 294 11.94 -3.24 -15.72
CA LYS A 294 11.62 -2.50 -16.93
C LYS A 294 11.36 -1.04 -16.62
N GLY A 295 11.71 -0.19 -17.57
CA GLY A 295 11.44 1.23 -17.54
C GLY A 295 11.42 1.80 -18.94
N VAL A 296 11.30 3.10 -19.06
CA VAL A 296 11.37 3.83 -20.32
C VAL A 296 12.47 4.89 -20.26
N ASP A 297 13.14 5.14 -21.37
CA ASP A 297 14.05 6.28 -21.46
C ASP A 297 13.26 7.60 -21.63
N LEU A 298 13.97 8.72 -21.72
CA LEU A 298 13.33 10.03 -21.89
C LEU A 298 12.62 10.19 -23.26
N ASP A 299 12.92 9.31 -24.21
CA ASP A 299 12.31 9.27 -25.54
C ASP A 299 11.13 8.28 -25.61
N GLY A 300 10.82 7.58 -24.50
CA GLY A 300 9.73 6.61 -24.39
C GLY A 300 10.05 5.20 -24.88
N ASN A 301 11.32 4.87 -25.12
CA ASN A 301 11.73 3.52 -25.52
C ASN A 301 11.88 2.63 -24.28
N GLU A 302 11.48 1.36 -24.40
CA GLU A 302 11.66 0.38 -23.31
C GLU A 302 13.14 0.14 -23.02
N VAL A 303 13.50 0.23 -21.74
CA VAL A 303 14.83 -0.03 -21.20
C VAL A 303 14.74 -1.05 -20.09
N VAL A 304 15.62 -2.04 -20.11
CA VAL A 304 15.72 -3.07 -19.07
C VAL A 304 16.96 -2.84 -18.23
N ARG A 305 16.85 -2.96 -16.92
CA ARG A 305 17.97 -2.92 -15.97
C ARG A 305 18.05 -4.24 -15.22
N HIS A 306 19.25 -4.82 -15.17
CA HIS A 306 19.53 -6.04 -14.42
C HIS A 306 20.11 -5.71 -13.05
N SER A 307 19.88 -6.59 -12.09
CA SER A 307 20.50 -6.49 -10.76
C SER A 307 22.00 -6.78 -10.86
N SER A 308 22.78 -5.74 -11.15
CA SER A 308 24.25 -5.80 -11.28
C SER A 308 24.86 -4.48 -10.82
N ASP A 309 26.00 -4.55 -10.13
CA ASP A 309 26.74 -3.36 -9.68
C ASP A 309 27.48 -2.67 -10.84
N GLU A 310 27.66 -3.36 -11.97
CA GLU A 310 28.39 -2.88 -13.16
C GLU A 310 27.47 -2.12 -14.14
N GLU A 311 26.16 -2.27 -14.01
CA GLU A 311 25.19 -1.53 -14.82
C GLU A 311 25.08 -0.06 -14.41
N PRO A 312 24.55 0.81 -15.30
CA PRO A 312 24.25 2.19 -14.94
C PRO A 312 23.32 2.26 -13.72
N PHE A 313 23.58 3.21 -12.82
CA PHE A 313 22.80 3.39 -11.62
C PHE A 313 21.34 3.71 -11.94
N ALA A 314 20.41 2.99 -11.31
CA ALA A 314 18.99 3.28 -11.30
C ALA A 314 18.37 2.87 -9.94
N ALA A 315 17.60 3.77 -9.37
CA ALA A 315 16.93 3.57 -8.09
C ALA A 315 15.56 4.24 -8.07
N LEU A 316 14.66 3.73 -7.24
CA LEU A 316 13.33 4.27 -7.02
C LEU A 316 13.25 4.88 -5.62
N ALA A 317 12.87 6.15 -5.53
CA ALA A 317 12.55 6.81 -4.27
C ALA A 317 11.14 6.40 -3.85
N PHE A 318 11.03 5.61 -2.79
CA PHE A 318 9.73 5.05 -2.38
C PHE A 318 9.12 5.70 -1.14
N LYS A 319 9.92 6.46 -0.38
CA LYS A 319 9.44 7.15 0.82
C LYS A 319 10.24 8.42 1.07
N ILE A 320 9.53 9.48 1.36
CA ILE A 320 10.10 10.74 1.85
C ILE A 320 9.74 10.88 3.34
N MET A 321 10.67 11.37 4.13
CA MET A 321 10.46 11.68 5.54
C MET A 321 11.16 12.99 5.88
N THR A 322 10.53 13.81 6.69
CA THR A 322 11.15 15.04 7.23
C THR A 322 11.74 14.74 8.60
N ASP A 323 13.04 14.93 8.71
CA ASP A 323 13.77 14.74 9.94
C ASP A 323 14.15 16.10 10.55
N PRO A 324 13.94 16.33 11.86
CA PRO A 324 14.23 17.62 12.51
C PRO A 324 15.70 18.05 12.44
N PHE A 325 16.63 17.10 12.31
CA PHE A 325 18.08 17.35 12.40
C PHE A 325 18.76 17.40 11.04
N VAL A 326 18.32 16.55 10.09
CA VAL A 326 18.97 16.43 8.78
C VAL A 326 18.11 16.93 7.63
N GLY A 327 16.86 17.30 7.91
CA GLY A 327 15.92 17.78 6.91
C GLY A 327 15.27 16.64 6.11
N LYS A 328 15.11 16.82 4.83
CA LYS A 328 14.47 15.85 3.94
C LYS A 328 15.33 14.59 3.76
N LEU A 329 14.78 13.44 4.12
CA LEU A 329 15.32 12.11 3.89
C LEU A 329 14.52 11.45 2.78
N ALA A 330 15.19 11.00 1.72
CA ALA A 330 14.57 10.20 0.67
C ALA A 330 15.07 8.76 0.77
N TYR A 331 14.16 7.84 1.08
CA TYR A 331 14.41 6.40 1.06
C TYR A 331 14.32 5.90 -0.37
N PHE A 332 15.30 5.14 -0.80
CA PHE A 332 15.35 4.61 -2.15
C PHE A 332 15.86 3.18 -2.17
N ARG A 333 15.42 2.44 -3.18
CA ARG A 333 15.93 1.12 -3.52
C ARG A 333 16.77 1.20 -4.77
N VAL A 334 17.98 0.65 -4.72
CA VAL A 334 18.87 0.51 -5.88
C VAL A 334 18.49 -0.77 -6.64
N TYR A 335 18.15 -0.62 -7.91
CA TYR A 335 17.85 -1.75 -8.82
C TYR A 335 19.04 -2.14 -9.66
N SER A 336 19.88 -1.19 -10.06
CA SER A 336 21.11 -1.45 -10.83
C SER A 336 22.20 -0.47 -10.47
N GLY A 337 23.43 -0.87 -10.69
CA GLY A 337 24.61 -0.04 -10.51
C GLY A 337 24.96 0.24 -9.06
N SER A 338 25.77 1.26 -8.85
CA SER A 338 26.19 1.74 -7.53
C SER A 338 26.20 3.25 -7.45
N LEU A 339 26.02 3.80 -6.25
CA LEU A 339 25.98 5.23 -5.98
C LEU A 339 26.89 5.59 -4.82
N ALA A 340 27.80 6.55 -5.03
CA ALA A 340 28.67 7.07 -3.99
C ALA A 340 28.06 8.32 -3.31
N SER A 341 28.32 8.47 -2.02
CA SER A 341 28.02 9.69 -1.29
C SER A 341 28.72 10.90 -1.93
N GLY A 342 28.03 12.05 -2.00
CA GLY A 342 28.55 13.28 -2.60
C GLY A 342 28.45 13.38 -4.11
N SER A 343 28.01 12.34 -4.81
CA SER A 343 27.86 12.31 -6.29
C SER A 343 26.60 13.07 -6.77
N TYR A 344 26.47 13.14 -8.09
CA TYR A 344 25.29 13.70 -8.75
C TYR A 344 24.49 12.59 -9.43
N VAL A 345 23.18 12.77 -9.48
CA VAL A 345 22.22 11.89 -10.15
C VAL A 345 21.20 12.72 -10.91
N LEU A 346 20.52 12.08 -11.86
CA LEU A 346 19.36 12.64 -12.54
C LEU A 346 18.09 12.10 -11.85
N ASN A 347 17.20 13.00 -11.44
CA ASN A 347 15.79 12.66 -11.20
C ASN A 347 15.12 12.62 -12.58
N ALA A 348 14.97 11.42 -13.15
CA ALA A 348 14.47 11.25 -14.51
C ALA A 348 12.98 11.58 -14.63
N THR A 349 12.21 11.38 -13.57
CA THR A 349 10.77 11.69 -13.54
C THR A 349 10.50 13.19 -13.70
N LYS A 350 11.40 14.04 -13.16
CA LYS A 350 11.27 15.51 -13.17
C LYS A 350 12.28 16.20 -14.08
N ASP A 351 13.14 15.44 -14.73
CA ASP A 351 14.26 15.93 -15.55
C ASP A 351 15.11 16.99 -14.80
N LYS A 352 15.53 16.63 -13.58
CA LYS A 352 16.33 17.53 -12.74
C LYS A 352 17.57 16.83 -12.17
N LYS A 353 18.71 17.50 -12.33
CA LYS A 353 19.96 17.05 -11.70
C LYS A 353 19.96 17.38 -10.23
N GLU A 354 20.27 16.36 -9.40
CA GLU A 354 20.33 16.48 -7.95
C GLU A 354 21.67 16.01 -7.39
N ARG A 355 22.05 16.58 -6.27
CA ARG A 355 23.25 16.15 -5.55
C ARG A 355 22.86 15.25 -4.41
N VAL A 356 23.48 14.07 -4.37
CA VAL A 356 23.42 13.17 -3.21
C VAL A 356 24.34 13.72 -2.15
N GLY A 357 23.81 14.11 -1.01
CA GLY A 357 24.63 14.53 0.13
C GLY A 357 25.27 13.33 0.82
N ARG A 358 24.69 12.92 1.95
CA ARG A 358 25.08 11.70 2.68
C ARG A 358 24.11 10.57 2.37
N ILE A 359 24.65 9.36 2.29
CA ILE A 359 23.85 8.13 2.19
C ILE A 359 23.83 7.49 3.58
N LEU A 360 22.66 7.05 4.01
CA LEU A 360 22.41 6.55 5.35
C LEU A 360 21.78 5.15 5.27
N GLN A 361 22.31 4.23 6.05
CA GLN A 361 21.62 3.00 6.41
C GLN A 361 20.75 3.27 7.65
N MET A 362 19.50 2.90 7.57
CA MET A 362 18.55 3.16 8.64
C MET A 362 18.34 1.92 9.51
N HIS A 363 18.25 2.12 10.81
CA HIS A 363 17.82 1.14 11.80
C HIS A 363 16.74 1.81 12.67
N ALA A 364 15.48 1.72 12.17
CA ALA A 364 14.38 2.53 12.70
C ALA A 364 14.74 4.03 12.68
N ASN A 365 14.97 4.64 13.85
CA ASN A 365 15.38 6.05 14.00
C ASN A 365 16.91 6.28 14.08
N LYS A 366 17.70 5.21 14.14
CA LYS A 366 19.18 5.31 14.17
C LYS A 366 19.74 5.34 12.76
N ARG A 367 20.86 6.01 12.56
CA ARG A 367 21.47 6.26 11.25
C ARG A 367 22.95 5.87 11.28
N HIS A 368 23.36 5.16 10.22
CA HIS A 368 24.76 4.89 9.94
C HIS A 368 25.12 5.42 8.56
N GLU A 369 26.19 6.21 8.46
CA GLU A 369 26.64 6.75 7.19
C GLU A 369 27.30 5.67 6.35
N LEU A 370 26.96 5.66 5.05
CA LEU A 370 27.52 4.78 4.04
C LEU A 370 28.29 5.61 3.00
N ASP A 371 29.46 5.17 2.62
CA ASP A 371 30.23 5.78 1.53
C ASP A 371 29.62 5.47 0.16
N ARG A 372 29.03 4.29 0.00
CA ARG A 372 28.47 3.78 -1.26
C ARG A 372 27.36 2.77 -1.00
N VAL A 373 26.41 2.74 -1.92
CA VAL A 373 25.37 1.71 -2.02
C VAL A 373 25.45 0.98 -3.36
N TYR A 374 24.95 -0.23 -3.40
CA TYR A 374 25.05 -1.17 -4.51
C TYR A 374 23.68 -1.69 -4.92
N SER A 375 23.61 -2.36 -6.08
CA SER A 375 22.39 -3.01 -6.55
C SER A 375 21.77 -3.92 -5.47
N GLY A 376 20.47 -3.81 -5.28
CA GLY A 376 19.72 -4.52 -4.24
C GLY A 376 19.70 -3.84 -2.86
N ASP A 377 20.43 -2.75 -2.67
CA ASP A 377 20.43 -2.04 -1.39
C ASP A 377 19.19 -1.17 -1.22
N ILE A 378 18.76 -1.06 0.05
CA ILE A 378 17.77 -0.09 0.52
C ILE A 378 18.49 0.88 1.44
N ALA A 379 18.43 2.16 1.13
CA ALA A 379 19.10 3.22 1.89
C ALA A 379 18.28 4.51 1.88
N ALA A 380 18.70 5.48 2.68
CA ALA A 380 18.17 6.83 2.65
C ALA A 380 19.27 7.83 2.25
N ALA A 381 18.90 8.89 1.56
CA ALA A 381 19.82 9.96 1.21
C ALA A 381 19.33 11.31 1.70
N VAL A 382 20.29 12.16 2.09
CA VAL A 382 20.09 13.57 2.41
C VAL A 382 20.60 14.40 1.23
N GLY A 383 19.96 15.51 0.96
CA GLY A 383 20.41 16.49 -0.04
C GLY A 383 19.54 16.58 -1.28
N PHE A 384 18.61 15.69 -1.48
CA PHE A 384 17.61 15.80 -2.54
C PHE A 384 16.63 16.94 -2.25
N LYS A 385 16.47 17.84 -3.22
CA LYS A 385 15.56 18.99 -3.09
C LYS A 385 14.22 18.77 -3.77
N ASN A 386 14.25 18.16 -4.95
CA ASN A 386 13.06 18.01 -5.79
C ASN A 386 12.48 16.59 -5.78
N THR A 387 13.25 15.61 -5.36
CA THR A 387 12.83 14.20 -5.34
C THR A 387 11.65 13.99 -4.38
N THR A 388 10.59 13.37 -4.87
CA THR A 388 9.39 12.98 -4.13
C THR A 388 9.17 11.46 -4.21
N THR A 389 8.20 10.96 -3.49
CA THR A 389 7.84 9.53 -3.52
C THR A 389 7.39 9.12 -4.93
N GLY A 390 7.93 8.02 -5.44
CA GLY A 390 7.68 7.52 -6.79
C GLY A 390 8.67 7.99 -7.85
N ASP A 391 9.54 8.97 -7.55
CA ASP A 391 10.53 9.45 -8.51
C ASP A 391 11.64 8.43 -8.75
N THR A 392 12.08 8.32 -10.00
CA THR A 392 13.27 7.55 -10.38
C THR A 392 14.51 8.44 -10.34
N ILE A 393 15.55 7.97 -9.66
CA ILE A 393 16.88 8.59 -9.65
C ILE A 393 17.86 7.66 -10.36
N CYS A 394 18.61 8.18 -11.31
CA CYS A 394 19.46 7.36 -12.17
C CYS A 394 20.75 8.07 -12.57
N ASP A 395 21.58 7.33 -13.31
CA ASP A 395 22.78 7.88 -13.98
C ASP A 395 22.37 8.91 -15.04
N GLU A 396 23.08 10.04 -15.07
CA GLU A 396 22.78 11.16 -15.97
C GLU A 396 23.00 10.80 -17.46
N GLN A 397 23.94 9.88 -17.76
CA GLN A 397 24.27 9.49 -19.13
C GLN A 397 23.37 8.36 -19.67
N HIS A 398 22.70 7.64 -18.77
CA HIS A 398 21.83 6.51 -19.10
C HIS A 398 20.47 6.67 -18.41
N PRO A 399 19.70 7.69 -18.78
CA PRO A 399 18.43 7.98 -18.13
C PRO A 399 17.44 6.84 -18.30
N VAL A 400 16.68 6.57 -17.25
CA VAL A 400 15.57 5.61 -17.23
C VAL A 400 14.52 6.10 -16.25
N ILE A 401 13.27 5.98 -16.61
CA ILE A 401 12.12 6.15 -15.73
C ILE A 401 11.58 4.75 -15.46
N LEU A 402 11.70 4.30 -14.23
CA LEU A 402 11.12 3.04 -13.79
C LEU A 402 9.60 3.22 -13.69
N GLU A 403 8.87 2.11 -13.72
CA GLU A 403 7.41 2.12 -13.58
C GLU A 403 6.98 2.94 -12.36
N SER A 404 6.07 3.89 -12.57
CA SER A 404 5.58 4.80 -11.53
C SER A 404 4.66 4.08 -10.55
N MET A 405 4.62 4.58 -9.31
CA MET A 405 3.62 4.17 -8.34
C MET A 405 2.33 4.96 -8.57
N GLU A 406 1.21 4.28 -8.64
CA GLU A 406 -0.11 4.91 -8.63
C GLU A 406 -0.60 5.02 -7.19
N PHE A 407 -1.18 6.16 -6.83
CA PHE A 407 -1.69 6.42 -5.50
C PHE A 407 -3.19 6.67 -5.57
N PRO A 408 -3.99 6.09 -4.66
CA PRO A 408 -5.42 6.33 -4.62
C PRO A 408 -5.72 7.79 -4.26
N GLU A 409 -6.81 8.30 -4.80
CA GLU A 409 -7.31 9.62 -4.47
C GLU A 409 -7.86 9.65 -3.02
N PRO A 410 -7.62 10.73 -2.27
CA PRO A 410 -8.20 10.90 -0.95
C PRO A 410 -9.72 10.95 -1.01
N VAL A 411 -10.38 10.44 0.04
CA VAL A 411 -11.85 10.29 0.08
C VAL A 411 -12.53 11.15 1.16
N ILE A 412 -11.78 11.69 2.11
CA ILE A 412 -12.29 12.55 3.19
C ILE A 412 -11.60 13.91 3.15
N ASP A 413 -12.40 14.96 3.29
CA ASP A 413 -11.94 16.34 3.43
C ASP A 413 -12.31 16.90 4.79
N ILE A 414 -11.40 17.60 5.46
CA ILE A 414 -11.68 18.40 6.67
C ILE A 414 -11.11 19.81 6.51
N ALA A 415 -11.83 20.78 7.07
CA ALA A 415 -11.32 22.15 7.17
C ALA A 415 -10.38 22.25 8.39
N ILE A 416 -9.25 22.93 8.22
CA ILE A 416 -8.28 23.17 9.29
C ILE A 416 -7.98 24.65 9.38
N GLU A 417 -8.05 25.20 10.60
CA GLU A 417 -7.78 26.61 10.87
C GLU A 417 -6.75 26.75 12.00
N PRO A 418 -5.72 27.59 11.83
CA PRO A 418 -4.76 27.84 12.88
C PRO A 418 -5.41 28.58 14.06
N LYS A 419 -5.14 28.14 15.30
CA LYS A 419 -5.68 28.82 16.50
C LYS A 419 -5.05 30.17 16.76
N THR A 420 -3.81 30.38 16.32
CA THR A 420 -3.04 31.61 16.55
C THR A 420 -2.39 32.10 15.27
N LYS A 421 -2.10 33.40 15.21
CA LYS A 421 -1.39 33.99 14.07
C LYS A 421 0.02 33.39 13.88
N ALA A 422 0.70 33.06 15.00
CA ALA A 422 2.00 32.38 14.94
C ALA A 422 1.91 30.94 14.38
N SER A 423 0.78 30.25 14.59
CA SER A 423 0.50 28.96 13.99
C SER A 423 0.18 29.06 12.50
N GLN A 424 -0.39 30.19 12.06
CA GLN A 424 -0.73 30.41 10.65
C GLN A 424 0.49 30.42 9.74
N ASP A 425 1.55 31.14 10.14
CA ASP A 425 2.78 31.25 9.35
C ASP A 425 3.49 29.88 9.22
N LYS A 426 3.41 29.06 10.27
CA LYS A 426 4.04 27.72 10.29
C LYS A 426 3.20 26.65 9.62
N MET A 427 1.87 26.80 9.60
CA MET A 427 0.94 25.77 9.12
C MET A 427 1.15 25.46 7.64
N GLY A 428 1.34 26.48 6.82
CA GLY A 428 1.61 26.30 5.38
C GLY A 428 2.85 25.46 5.13
N ASP A 429 3.97 25.80 5.74
CA ASP A 429 5.22 25.06 5.59
C ASP A 429 5.12 23.61 6.14
N ALA A 430 4.41 23.43 7.26
CA ALA A 430 4.18 22.11 7.84
C ALA A 430 3.33 21.23 6.95
N LEU A 431 2.24 21.76 6.42
CA LEU A 431 1.33 21.04 5.50
C LEU A 431 2.03 20.65 4.19
N VAL A 432 2.87 21.53 3.63
CA VAL A 432 3.67 21.20 2.44
C VAL A 432 4.62 20.02 2.72
N LYS A 433 5.30 20.04 3.85
CA LYS A 433 6.20 18.94 4.24
C LYS A 433 5.45 17.61 4.42
N LEU A 434 4.30 17.64 5.07
CA LEU A 434 3.47 16.45 5.25
C LEU A 434 2.93 15.92 3.90
N ALA A 435 2.57 16.81 2.97
CA ALA A 435 2.15 16.42 1.62
C ALA A 435 3.31 15.88 0.76
N GLU A 436 4.57 16.30 1.02
CA GLU A 436 5.74 15.68 0.38
C GLU A 436 6.03 14.27 0.90
N GLU A 437 5.67 13.99 2.16
CA GLU A 437 5.84 12.67 2.77
C GLU A 437 4.79 11.67 2.31
N ASP A 438 3.55 12.12 2.21
CA ASP A 438 2.38 11.28 1.89
C ASP A 438 1.66 11.77 0.63
N PRO A 439 1.77 11.06 -0.49
CA PRO A 439 1.14 11.43 -1.74
C PRO A 439 -0.40 11.34 -1.73
N THR A 440 -1.00 10.66 -0.74
CA THR A 440 -2.46 10.62 -0.56
C THR A 440 -2.99 11.71 0.36
N PHE A 441 -2.10 12.47 0.97
CA PHE A 441 -2.45 13.66 1.73
C PHE A 441 -2.40 14.87 0.80
N ARG A 442 -3.50 15.56 0.66
CA ARG A 442 -3.60 16.78 -0.17
C ARG A 442 -4.02 17.98 0.64
N VAL A 443 -3.55 19.14 0.20
CA VAL A 443 -3.88 20.43 0.81
C VAL A 443 -4.37 21.35 -0.28
N ARG A 444 -5.52 21.98 -0.06
CA ARG A 444 -6.05 23.03 -0.94
C ARG A 444 -6.65 24.16 -0.12
N THR A 445 -6.66 25.33 -0.71
CA THR A 445 -7.40 26.46 -0.14
C THR A 445 -8.74 26.57 -0.87
N ASP A 446 -9.81 26.61 -0.12
CA ASP A 446 -11.13 26.85 -0.67
C ASP A 446 -11.22 28.32 -1.12
N GLU A 447 -11.51 28.54 -2.39
CA GLU A 447 -11.52 29.88 -2.97
C GLU A 447 -12.70 30.74 -2.49
N GLU A 448 -13.81 30.13 -2.10
CA GLU A 448 -14.99 30.83 -1.64
C GLU A 448 -14.90 31.19 -0.15
N THR A 449 -14.43 30.26 0.68
CA THR A 449 -14.37 30.44 2.14
C THR A 449 -13.01 30.91 2.63
N GLY A 450 -11.96 30.78 1.84
CA GLY A 450 -10.57 31.04 2.23
C GLY A 450 -10.02 30.02 3.25
N GLN A 451 -10.76 28.96 3.55
CA GLN A 451 -10.36 27.92 4.48
C GLN A 451 -9.31 26.99 3.86
N THR A 452 -8.40 26.50 4.70
CA THR A 452 -7.49 25.43 4.31
C THR A 452 -8.20 24.10 4.48
N ILE A 453 -8.33 23.36 3.39
CA ILE A 453 -8.91 22.01 3.37
C ILE A 453 -7.77 21.00 3.25
N ILE A 454 -7.78 20.01 4.12
CA ILE A 454 -6.88 18.86 4.04
C ILE A 454 -7.68 17.61 3.70
N SER A 455 -7.14 16.81 2.80
CA SER A 455 -7.79 15.60 2.27
C SER A 455 -6.94 14.37 2.58
N GLY A 456 -7.58 13.26 2.94
CA GLY A 456 -6.90 12.01 3.29
C GLY A 456 -7.74 10.76 3.06
N MET A 457 -7.18 9.59 3.38
CA MET A 457 -7.78 8.29 3.11
C MET A 457 -8.82 7.87 4.14
N GLY A 458 -8.82 8.47 5.35
CA GLY A 458 -9.74 8.12 6.42
C GLY A 458 -9.63 9.07 7.61
N GLU A 459 -10.56 8.93 8.57
CA GLU A 459 -10.58 9.76 9.79
C GLU A 459 -9.29 9.61 10.59
N LEU A 460 -8.82 8.38 10.78
CA LEU A 460 -7.59 8.11 11.52
C LEU A 460 -6.37 8.72 10.83
N HIS A 461 -6.32 8.66 9.50
CA HIS A 461 -5.23 9.29 8.73
C HIS A 461 -5.17 10.80 9.00
N LEU A 462 -6.29 11.51 8.88
CA LEU A 462 -6.34 12.96 9.11
C LEU A 462 -6.11 13.33 10.58
N ASP A 463 -6.59 12.53 11.53
CA ASP A 463 -6.31 12.72 12.96
C ASP A 463 -4.82 12.66 13.27
N ILE A 464 -4.10 11.72 12.64
CA ILE A 464 -2.65 11.59 12.79
C ILE A 464 -1.93 12.79 12.19
N ILE A 465 -2.35 13.25 11.01
CA ILE A 465 -1.78 14.46 10.38
C ILE A 465 -1.96 15.69 11.30
N VAL A 466 -3.14 15.88 11.87
CA VAL A 466 -3.41 16.99 12.80
C VAL A 466 -2.58 16.88 14.07
N ASP A 467 -2.43 15.69 14.62
CA ASP A 467 -1.60 15.45 15.79
C ASP A 467 -0.10 15.67 15.50
N ARG A 468 0.37 15.30 14.29
CA ARG A 468 1.72 15.60 13.82
C ARG A 468 1.97 17.10 13.67
N LEU A 469 0.98 17.87 13.17
CA LEU A 469 1.08 19.33 13.11
C LEU A 469 1.34 19.93 14.49
N LEU A 470 0.65 19.42 15.52
CA LEU A 470 0.87 19.88 16.90
C LEU A 470 2.22 19.45 17.46
N ARG A 471 2.57 18.17 17.39
CA ARG A 471 3.74 17.59 18.09
C ARG A 471 5.06 17.87 17.39
N GLU A 472 5.10 17.77 16.06
CA GLU A 472 6.34 17.91 15.29
C GLU A 472 6.60 19.35 14.86
N PHE A 473 5.54 20.11 14.56
CA PHE A 473 5.66 21.47 14.00
C PHE A 473 5.21 22.57 14.98
N ASN A 474 4.68 22.22 16.15
CA ASN A 474 4.11 23.17 17.12
C ASN A 474 3.05 24.08 16.49
N VAL A 475 2.15 23.51 15.67
CA VAL A 475 1.03 24.18 15.04
C VAL A 475 -0.26 23.72 15.72
N GLU A 476 -0.88 24.63 16.48
CA GLU A 476 -2.23 24.40 17.02
C GLU A 476 -3.28 24.78 15.99
N ALA A 477 -4.17 23.85 15.70
CA ALA A 477 -5.25 24.05 14.73
C ALA A 477 -6.61 23.63 15.29
N ASN A 478 -7.65 24.30 14.82
CA ASN A 478 -9.04 23.85 14.95
C ASN A 478 -9.39 23.00 13.73
N VAL A 479 -10.08 21.93 13.96
CA VAL A 479 -10.53 20.99 12.91
C VAL A 479 -12.03 21.13 12.74
N GLY A 480 -12.48 21.37 11.51
CA GLY A 480 -13.88 21.37 11.13
C GLY A 480 -14.46 19.95 11.04
N ALA A 481 -15.78 19.84 10.90
CA ALA A 481 -16.41 18.54 10.68
C ALA A 481 -15.89 17.88 9.39
N PRO A 482 -15.71 16.54 9.38
CA PRO A 482 -15.33 15.81 8.19
C PRO A 482 -16.33 16.06 7.05
N GLN A 483 -15.81 16.28 5.86
CA GLN A 483 -16.62 16.43 4.65
C GLN A 483 -16.30 15.29 3.69
N VAL A 484 -17.31 14.87 2.93
CA VAL A 484 -17.15 13.83 1.92
C VAL A 484 -16.69 14.47 0.62
N ALA A 485 -15.71 13.91 -0.04
CA ALA A 485 -15.27 14.33 -1.36
C ALA A 485 -16.27 13.86 -2.44
N TYR A 486 -17.37 14.59 -2.56
CA TYR A 486 -18.35 14.35 -3.62
C TYR A 486 -17.75 14.61 -5.00
N LYS A 487 -18.31 13.94 -6.01
CA LYS A 487 -18.00 14.15 -7.42
C LYS A 487 -19.29 14.40 -8.19
N GLU A 488 -19.17 14.87 -9.42
CA GLU A 488 -20.29 15.02 -10.34
C GLU A 488 -20.09 14.13 -11.56
N THR A 489 -21.17 13.82 -12.25
CA THR A 489 -21.15 13.21 -13.59
C THR A 489 -22.43 13.62 -14.31
N PHE A 490 -22.54 13.23 -15.56
CA PHE A 490 -23.75 13.40 -16.35
C PHE A 490 -24.20 12.06 -16.91
N THR A 491 -25.50 11.92 -17.19
CA THR A 491 -26.11 10.64 -17.55
C THR A 491 -26.61 10.55 -18.98
N LYS A 492 -26.58 11.67 -19.72
CA LYS A 492 -27.09 11.75 -21.09
C LYS A 492 -26.05 12.33 -22.02
N ALA A 493 -25.83 11.69 -23.16
CA ALA A 493 -24.99 12.25 -24.23
C ALA A 493 -25.57 13.55 -24.79
N VAL A 494 -24.71 14.51 -25.09
CA VAL A 494 -25.07 15.87 -25.52
C VAL A 494 -24.16 16.36 -26.62
N ASP A 495 -24.73 16.92 -27.66
CA ASP A 495 -24.01 17.71 -28.65
C ASP A 495 -24.07 19.20 -28.29
N VAL A 496 -22.92 19.83 -28.26
CA VAL A 496 -22.79 21.23 -27.92
C VAL A 496 -22.10 22.00 -29.04
N ASP A 497 -22.71 23.12 -29.44
CA ASP A 497 -22.15 24.11 -30.34
C ASP A 497 -21.74 25.31 -29.51
N SER A 498 -20.44 25.49 -29.29
CA SER A 498 -19.88 26.52 -28.40
C SER A 498 -19.04 27.54 -29.17
N LYS A 499 -19.44 28.80 -29.08
CA LYS A 499 -18.76 29.90 -29.74
C LYS A 499 -18.39 30.99 -28.76
N TYR A 500 -17.08 31.23 -28.65
CA TYR A 500 -16.54 32.36 -27.92
C TYR A 500 -16.11 33.44 -28.91
N ALA A 501 -16.82 34.57 -28.90
CA ALA A 501 -16.48 35.70 -29.72
C ALA A 501 -16.54 36.99 -28.87
N LYS A 502 -15.41 37.67 -28.74
CA LYS A 502 -15.31 38.93 -27.99
C LYS A 502 -14.51 39.97 -28.80
N GLN A 503 -15.08 41.14 -28.94
CA GLN A 503 -14.42 42.27 -29.62
C GLN A 503 -14.38 43.44 -28.66
N SER A 504 -13.19 43.85 -28.25
CA SER A 504 -12.98 44.96 -27.34
C SER A 504 -11.83 45.84 -27.86
N GLY A 505 -12.15 46.71 -28.82
CA GLY A 505 -11.24 47.79 -29.26
C GLY A 505 -9.82 47.35 -29.66
N GLY A 506 -9.65 46.60 -30.77
CA GLY A 506 -8.40 46.09 -31.28
C GLY A 506 -8.55 44.70 -31.87
N ARG A 507 -7.56 43.82 -31.71
CA ARG A 507 -7.62 42.41 -32.14
C ARG A 507 -8.71 41.69 -31.33
N GLY A 508 -9.69 41.09 -32.00
CA GLY A 508 -10.75 40.33 -31.39
C GLY A 508 -10.28 38.97 -30.85
N GLN A 509 -11.19 38.25 -30.23
CA GLN A 509 -11.00 36.83 -29.82
C GLN A 509 -12.12 36.00 -30.43
N TYR A 510 -11.74 34.89 -31.07
CA TYR A 510 -12.69 34.02 -31.72
C TYR A 510 -12.27 32.54 -31.57
N GLY A 511 -13.14 31.75 -30.96
CA GLY A 511 -13.00 30.29 -30.85
C GLY A 511 -14.40 29.66 -31.01
N HIS A 512 -14.53 28.68 -31.91
CA HIS A 512 -15.80 28.01 -32.15
C HIS A 512 -15.55 26.51 -32.33
N CYS A 513 -16.14 25.70 -31.48
CA CYS A 513 -16.04 24.25 -31.53
C CYS A 513 -17.41 23.60 -31.32
N LYS A 514 -17.61 22.50 -32.03
CA LYS A 514 -18.74 21.57 -31.79
C LYS A 514 -18.21 20.28 -31.22
N VAL A 515 -18.74 19.91 -30.07
CA VAL A 515 -18.22 18.80 -29.26
C VAL A 515 -19.36 17.85 -28.92
N HIS A 516 -19.13 16.58 -29.16
CA HIS A 516 -20.00 15.50 -28.70
C HIS A 516 -19.51 15.00 -27.35
N PHE A 517 -20.35 15.12 -26.32
CA PHE A 517 -20.05 14.63 -24.97
C PHE A 517 -20.82 13.33 -24.71
N THR A 518 -20.11 12.32 -24.28
CA THR A 518 -20.68 11.02 -23.90
C THR A 518 -20.28 10.69 -22.47
N PRO A 519 -21.24 10.27 -21.61
CA PRO A 519 -20.91 9.81 -20.27
C PRO A 519 -20.12 8.49 -20.36
N MET A 520 -19.07 8.39 -19.54
CA MET A 520 -18.29 7.18 -19.33
C MET A 520 -18.51 6.66 -17.91
N ASP A 521 -18.03 5.44 -17.63
CA ASP A 521 -18.03 4.91 -16.29
C ASP A 521 -17.14 5.80 -15.39
N PRO A 522 -17.70 6.42 -14.34
CA PRO A 522 -16.92 7.26 -13.42
C PRO A 522 -15.89 6.48 -12.58
N ASN A 523 -15.97 5.15 -12.59
CA ASN A 523 -15.06 4.25 -11.89
C ASN A 523 -14.02 3.58 -12.80
N ALA A 524 -13.96 3.96 -14.07
CA ALA A 524 -12.93 3.49 -14.99
C ALA A 524 -11.54 4.06 -14.60
N GLU A 525 -10.49 3.38 -14.99
CA GLU A 525 -9.10 3.85 -14.83
C GLU A 525 -8.89 5.23 -15.47
N GLU A 526 -9.45 5.45 -16.66
CA GLU A 526 -9.47 6.73 -17.35
C GLU A 526 -10.86 7.36 -17.21
N THR A 527 -10.96 8.40 -16.40
CA THR A 527 -12.24 9.12 -16.17
C THR A 527 -12.46 10.31 -17.08
N PHE A 528 -11.46 10.69 -17.87
CA PHE A 528 -11.53 11.75 -18.86
C PHE A 528 -10.88 11.31 -20.17
N LYS A 529 -11.60 11.47 -21.29
CA LYS A 529 -11.09 11.15 -22.61
C LYS A 529 -11.42 12.26 -23.60
N PHE A 530 -10.40 12.75 -24.30
CA PHE A 530 -10.57 13.71 -25.36
C PHE A 530 -10.12 13.14 -26.70
N THR A 531 -10.97 13.29 -27.72
CA THR A 531 -10.70 12.85 -29.10
C THR A 531 -11.07 13.96 -30.08
N SER A 532 -10.56 13.85 -31.30
CA SER A 532 -10.88 14.77 -32.38
C SER A 532 -11.21 14.01 -33.66
N SER A 533 -12.40 14.24 -34.17
CA SER A 533 -12.87 13.77 -35.48
C SER A 533 -13.06 14.90 -36.48
N VAL A 534 -12.43 16.07 -36.25
CA VAL A 534 -12.49 17.22 -37.15
C VAL A 534 -11.97 16.88 -38.53
N VAL A 535 -12.74 17.17 -39.57
CA VAL A 535 -12.38 16.97 -40.98
C VAL A 535 -12.33 18.30 -41.75
N GLY A 536 -11.55 18.33 -42.82
CA GLY A 536 -11.53 19.48 -43.73
C GLY A 536 -10.86 20.76 -43.20
N GLY A 537 -10.17 20.68 -42.03
CA GLY A 537 -9.49 21.85 -41.45
C GLY A 537 -10.44 22.89 -40.87
N ALA A 538 -11.64 22.47 -40.46
CA ALA A 538 -12.63 23.38 -39.83
C ALA A 538 -12.07 24.07 -38.57
N ILE A 539 -11.22 23.37 -37.82
CA ILE A 539 -10.37 23.91 -36.74
C ILE A 539 -8.93 23.60 -37.11
N PRO A 540 -7.99 24.56 -37.09
CA PRO A 540 -6.58 24.32 -37.24
C PRO A 540 -6.07 23.33 -36.18
N LYS A 541 -5.19 22.40 -36.59
CA LYS A 541 -4.69 21.33 -35.73
C LYS A 541 -4.03 21.85 -34.45
N GLU A 542 -3.42 23.01 -34.51
CA GLU A 542 -2.75 23.66 -33.38
C GLU A 542 -3.73 24.11 -32.27
N TYR A 543 -5.02 24.36 -32.59
CA TYR A 543 -6.01 24.79 -31.60
C TYR A 543 -6.85 23.65 -31.01
N ILE A 544 -6.78 22.45 -31.59
CA ILE A 544 -7.53 21.27 -31.10
C ILE A 544 -7.10 20.88 -29.67
N PRO A 545 -5.80 20.81 -29.33
CA PRO A 545 -5.38 20.54 -27.96
C PRO A 545 -5.95 21.54 -26.95
N ALA A 546 -5.96 22.84 -27.30
CA ALA A 546 -6.48 23.89 -26.43
C ALA A 546 -7.98 23.70 -26.10
N VAL A 547 -8.77 23.15 -27.01
CA VAL A 547 -10.17 22.77 -26.73
C VAL A 547 -10.22 21.68 -25.68
N GLY A 548 -9.38 20.63 -25.80
CA GLY A 548 -9.27 19.54 -24.84
C GLY A 548 -8.86 20.03 -23.46
N GLU A 549 -7.81 20.83 -23.38
CA GLU A 549 -7.34 21.43 -22.13
C GLU A 549 -8.41 22.31 -21.47
N GLY A 550 -9.17 23.09 -22.25
CA GLY A 550 -10.29 23.88 -21.73
C GLY A 550 -11.43 23.04 -21.16
N ILE A 551 -11.73 21.89 -21.78
CA ILE A 551 -12.72 20.94 -21.29
C ILE A 551 -12.21 20.28 -20.01
N GLU A 552 -10.97 19.82 -19.99
CA GLU A 552 -10.35 19.15 -18.83
C GLU A 552 -10.26 20.08 -17.61
N GLU A 553 -9.83 21.34 -17.82
CA GLU A 553 -9.80 22.32 -16.74
C GLU A 553 -11.21 22.60 -16.20
N ALA A 554 -12.20 22.74 -17.08
CA ALA A 554 -13.58 22.96 -16.68
C ALA A 554 -14.18 21.74 -15.94
N SER A 555 -13.71 20.52 -16.21
CA SER A 555 -14.19 19.31 -15.53
C SER A 555 -13.76 19.24 -14.06
N LYS A 556 -12.77 20.02 -13.66
CA LYS A 556 -12.37 20.12 -12.25
C LYS A 556 -13.42 20.82 -11.38
N THR A 557 -14.37 21.51 -12.00
CA THR A 557 -15.44 22.23 -11.30
C THR A 557 -16.77 21.96 -11.98
N GLY A 558 -17.62 21.16 -11.34
CA GLY A 558 -18.94 20.79 -11.85
C GLY A 558 -19.97 21.91 -11.71
N VAL A 559 -21.16 21.68 -12.29
CA VAL A 559 -22.25 22.68 -12.36
C VAL A 559 -23.28 22.57 -11.25
N LEU A 560 -23.34 21.45 -10.49
CA LEU A 560 -24.29 21.25 -9.39
C LEU A 560 -23.81 21.90 -8.10
N GLY A 561 -22.64 21.51 -7.65
CA GLY A 561 -22.06 21.96 -6.39
C GLY A 561 -20.59 22.39 -6.54
N GLY A 562 -20.05 22.44 -7.76
CA GLY A 562 -18.64 22.75 -7.99
C GLY A 562 -17.69 21.59 -7.74
N PHE A 563 -18.21 20.36 -7.60
CA PHE A 563 -17.38 19.18 -7.38
C PHE A 563 -16.74 18.68 -8.69
N PRO A 564 -15.53 18.09 -8.64
CA PRO A 564 -14.89 17.54 -9.84
C PRO A 564 -15.79 16.55 -10.57
N VAL A 565 -15.76 16.58 -11.91
CA VAL A 565 -16.60 15.75 -12.77
C VAL A 565 -15.79 14.54 -13.23
N LEU A 566 -16.37 13.34 -13.09
CA LEU A 566 -15.82 12.07 -13.53
C LEU A 566 -16.64 11.48 -14.69
N GLY A 567 -16.01 10.64 -15.51
CA GLY A 567 -16.67 9.90 -16.58
C GLY A 567 -17.04 10.76 -17.78
N VAL A 568 -16.08 11.52 -18.31
CA VAL A 568 -16.27 12.44 -19.45
C VAL A 568 -15.54 11.94 -20.68
N SER A 569 -16.26 11.66 -21.77
CA SER A 569 -15.67 11.54 -23.11
C SER A 569 -16.13 12.70 -23.96
N ALA A 570 -15.18 13.42 -24.55
CA ALA A 570 -15.44 14.57 -25.42
C ALA A 570 -14.78 14.34 -26.78
N ASP A 571 -15.55 14.41 -27.85
CA ASP A 571 -15.08 14.37 -29.23
C ASP A 571 -15.39 15.68 -29.95
N VAL A 572 -14.36 16.45 -30.28
CA VAL A 572 -14.53 17.63 -31.11
C VAL A 572 -14.62 17.19 -32.58
N TYR A 573 -15.74 17.48 -33.23
CA TYR A 573 -16.01 16.99 -34.57
C TYR A 573 -16.15 18.08 -35.64
N ASP A 574 -16.43 19.33 -35.25
CA ASP A 574 -16.59 20.46 -36.16
C ASP A 574 -16.29 21.78 -35.43
N GLY A 575 -16.22 22.86 -36.17
CA GLY A 575 -16.05 24.22 -35.64
C GLY A 575 -15.76 25.24 -36.72
N SER A 576 -15.26 26.40 -36.35
CA SER A 576 -14.75 27.38 -37.29
C SER A 576 -13.70 28.26 -36.62
N TYR A 577 -12.87 28.90 -37.42
CA TYR A 577 -11.84 29.82 -36.96
C TYR A 577 -11.88 31.12 -37.75
N HIS A 578 -11.21 32.13 -37.21
CA HIS A 578 -11.03 33.42 -37.86
C HIS A 578 -9.54 33.71 -37.98
N GLU A 579 -9.06 34.01 -39.20
CA GLU A 579 -7.61 34.11 -39.48
C GLU A 579 -6.85 35.11 -38.58
N VAL A 580 -7.52 36.15 -38.09
CA VAL A 580 -6.91 37.21 -37.30
C VAL A 580 -7.22 37.10 -35.80
N ASP A 581 -8.44 36.69 -35.45
CA ASP A 581 -8.97 36.75 -34.09
C ASP A 581 -8.92 35.41 -33.34
N SER A 582 -8.60 34.30 -34.04
CA SER A 582 -8.44 33.00 -33.38
C SER A 582 -7.10 32.88 -32.66
N SER A 583 -7.14 32.22 -31.52
CA SER A 583 -5.98 31.92 -30.68
C SER A 583 -6.24 30.67 -29.84
N GLU A 584 -5.20 30.02 -29.32
CA GLU A 584 -5.29 28.92 -28.38
C GLU A 584 -6.18 29.27 -27.19
N MET A 585 -5.99 30.46 -26.60
CA MET A 585 -6.81 30.95 -25.47
C MET A 585 -8.30 31.03 -25.84
N ALA A 586 -8.65 31.49 -27.04
CA ALA A 586 -10.04 31.59 -27.46
C ALA A 586 -10.69 30.19 -27.61
N PHE A 587 -9.95 29.22 -28.14
CA PHE A 587 -10.41 27.83 -28.22
C PHE A 587 -10.46 27.12 -26.87
N HIS A 588 -9.53 27.41 -25.97
CA HIS A 588 -9.57 26.96 -24.59
C HIS A 588 -10.84 27.42 -23.88
N ILE A 589 -11.18 28.72 -24.00
CA ILE A 589 -12.41 29.26 -23.43
C ILE A 589 -13.64 28.65 -24.09
N ALA A 590 -13.64 28.45 -25.41
CA ALA A 590 -14.74 27.82 -26.13
C ALA A 590 -14.95 26.35 -25.65
N GLY A 591 -13.87 25.60 -25.41
CA GLY A 591 -13.89 24.27 -24.82
C GLY A 591 -14.48 24.25 -23.42
N SER A 592 -14.04 25.17 -22.56
CA SER A 592 -14.57 25.34 -21.20
C SER A 592 -16.07 25.65 -21.19
N MET A 593 -16.52 26.54 -22.10
CA MET A 593 -17.94 26.86 -22.26
C MET A 593 -18.73 25.68 -22.77
N ALA A 594 -18.20 24.90 -23.74
CA ALA A 594 -18.82 23.69 -24.25
C ALA A 594 -19.09 22.68 -23.14
N PHE A 595 -18.11 22.45 -22.28
CA PHE A 595 -18.24 21.54 -21.15
C PHE A 595 -19.35 21.98 -20.18
N LYS A 596 -19.38 23.25 -19.77
CA LYS A 596 -20.40 23.77 -18.86
C LYS A 596 -21.81 23.63 -19.44
N ASP A 597 -21.96 23.88 -20.73
CA ASP A 597 -23.23 23.72 -21.45
C ASP A 597 -23.63 22.23 -21.54
N ALA A 598 -22.67 21.35 -21.81
CA ALA A 598 -22.89 19.91 -21.84
C ALA A 598 -23.36 19.37 -20.50
N MET A 599 -22.70 19.76 -19.42
CA MET A 599 -23.07 19.37 -18.05
C MET A 599 -24.49 19.84 -17.72
N ALA A 600 -24.85 21.10 -18.02
CA ALA A 600 -26.18 21.62 -17.75
C ALA A 600 -27.30 20.87 -18.50
N LYS A 601 -27.03 20.38 -19.75
CA LYS A 601 -27.98 19.70 -20.60
C LYS A 601 -27.94 18.16 -20.43
N GLY A 602 -26.85 17.61 -19.93
CA GLY A 602 -26.56 16.19 -19.81
C GLY A 602 -27.20 15.47 -18.63
N ASN A 603 -28.12 16.13 -17.90
CA ASN A 603 -28.71 15.62 -16.67
C ASN A 603 -27.61 15.31 -15.62
N PRO A 604 -27.02 16.35 -15.04
CA PRO A 604 -25.95 16.20 -14.08
C PRO A 604 -26.44 15.56 -12.77
N VAL A 605 -25.63 14.68 -12.21
CA VAL A 605 -25.90 13.97 -10.94
C VAL A 605 -24.70 14.03 -10.03
N LEU A 606 -24.95 13.99 -8.72
CA LEU A 606 -23.93 13.93 -7.70
C LEU A 606 -23.52 12.48 -7.45
N LEU A 607 -22.23 12.26 -7.26
CA LEU A 607 -21.64 10.98 -6.90
C LEU A 607 -21.10 11.03 -5.47
N GLU A 608 -21.29 9.95 -4.73
CA GLU A 608 -20.72 9.75 -3.40
C GLU A 608 -19.80 8.52 -3.37
N PRO A 609 -18.75 8.54 -2.54
CA PRO A 609 -17.89 7.38 -2.37
C PRO A 609 -18.63 6.31 -1.55
N ILE A 610 -18.64 5.08 -2.10
CA ILE A 610 -19.17 3.89 -1.45
C ILE A 610 -18.00 3.10 -0.90
N MET A 611 -18.09 2.77 0.39
CA MET A 611 -17.09 1.99 1.09
C MET A 611 -17.54 0.54 1.17
N LYS A 612 -16.62 -0.39 0.86
CA LYS A 612 -16.75 -1.79 1.25
C LYS A 612 -16.43 -1.91 2.72
N VAL A 613 -17.41 -2.27 3.52
CA VAL A 613 -17.31 -2.38 4.98
C VAL A 613 -17.39 -3.84 5.38
N GLU A 614 -16.45 -4.30 6.18
CA GLU A 614 -16.40 -5.65 6.71
C GLU A 614 -16.40 -5.54 8.23
N VAL A 615 -17.44 -6.07 8.86
CA VAL A 615 -17.63 -5.98 10.30
C VAL A 615 -17.55 -7.38 10.90
N THR A 616 -16.63 -7.57 11.83
CA THR A 616 -16.47 -8.82 12.57
C THR A 616 -17.01 -8.66 13.98
N MET A 617 -17.84 -9.61 14.40
CA MET A 617 -18.46 -9.57 15.74
C MET A 617 -18.83 -10.98 16.19
N PRO A 618 -19.04 -11.19 17.51
CA PRO A 618 -19.72 -12.37 18.02
C PRO A 618 -21.14 -12.49 17.45
N GLU A 619 -21.60 -13.71 17.20
CA GLU A 619 -22.89 -13.99 16.56
C GLU A 619 -24.07 -13.31 17.24
N GLU A 620 -24.03 -13.18 18.57
CA GLU A 620 -25.08 -12.53 19.38
C GLU A 620 -25.37 -11.05 19.00
N TYR A 621 -24.37 -10.33 18.40
CA TYR A 621 -24.52 -8.93 17.99
C TYR A 621 -24.82 -8.75 16.49
N MET A 622 -24.86 -9.83 15.73
CA MET A 622 -25.00 -9.77 14.26
C MET A 622 -26.29 -9.03 13.85
N GLY A 623 -27.41 -9.27 14.55
CA GLY A 623 -28.68 -8.61 14.25
C GLY A 623 -28.62 -7.09 14.45
N ASP A 624 -27.99 -6.63 15.52
CA ASP A 624 -27.83 -5.20 15.82
C ASP A 624 -26.92 -4.50 14.82
N VAL A 625 -25.83 -5.18 14.41
CA VAL A 625 -24.89 -4.67 13.41
C VAL A 625 -25.54 -4.57 12.04
N ILE A 626 -26.28 -5.59 11.60
CA ILE A 626 -27.02 -5.56 10.33
C ILE A 626 -28.06 -4.46 10.33
N GLY A 627 -28.80 -4.29 11.45
CA GLY A 627 -29.76 -3.22 11.62
C GLY A 627 -29.14 -1.83 11.51
N ASP A 628 -27.96 -1.65 12.11
CA ASP A 628 -27.21 -0.38 12.04
C ASP A 628 -26.70 -0.10 10.63
N ILE A 629 -26.07 -1.08 9.96
CA ILE A 629 -25.61 -0.94 8.58
C ILE A 629 -26.76 -0.57 7.63
N ASN A 630 -27.91 -1.20 7.77
CA ASN A 630 -29.10 -0.87 6.96
C ASN A 630 -29.59 0.56 7.23
N SER A 631 -29.55 1.01 8.50
CA SER A 631 -29.94 2.39 8.85
C SER A 631 -29.02 3.44 8.24
N ARG A 632 -27.76 3.06 7.92
CA ARG A 632 -26.73 3.87 7.26
C ARG A 632 -26.75 3.75 5.73
N ARG A 633 -27.88 3.41 5.14
CA ARG A 633 -28.03 3.18 3.68
C ARG A 633 -27.12 2.06 3.17
N GLY A 634 -26.64 1.19 4.05
CA GLY A 634 -25.79 0.08 3.70
C GLY A 634 -26.55 -1.02 2.95
N ARG A 635 -25.86 -1.69 2.06
CA ARG A 635 -26.34 -2.88 1.32
C ARG A 635 -25.49 -4.07 1.71
N ILE A 636 -26.08 -5.04 2.38
CA ILE A 636 -25.38 -6.26 2.78
C ILE A 636 -25.04 -7.07 1.52
N GLU A 637 -23.78 -7.39 1.36
CA GLU A 637 -23.27 -8.25 0.28
C GLU A 637 -23.30 -9.73 0.70
N GLY A 638 -22.86 -10.02 1.92
CA GLY A 638 -22.77 -11.38 2.41
C GLY A 638 -22.46 -11.46 3.91
N MET A 639 -22.54 -12.68 4.40
CA MET A 639 -22.18 -13.02 5.77
C MET A 639 -21.36 -14.30 5.76
N GLU A 640 -20.31 -14.33 6.57
CA GLU A 640 -19.39 -15.45 6.65
C GLU A 640 -19.14 -15.86 8.10
N ASP A 641 -18.98 -17.15 8.30
CA ASP A 641 -18.53 -17.68 9.58
C ASP A 641 -17.02 -17.55 9.71
N ILE A 642 -16.55 -16.92 10.76
CA ILE A 642 -15.13 -16.77 11.07
C ILE A 642 -14.82 -17.47 12.40
N GLY A 643 -13.55 -17.84 12.61
CA GLY A 643 -13.12 -18.49 13.84
C GLY A 643 -13.39 -17.64 15.08
N GLY A 644 -14.56 -17.87 15.71
CA GLY A 644 -14.99 -17.17 16.93
C GLY A 644 -16.07 -16.10 16.77
N GLY A 645 -16.71 -16.00 15.59
CA GLY A 645 -17.80 -15.06 15.35
C GLY A 645 -18.34 -15.07 13.93
N LYS A 646 -18.97 -13.97 13.57
CA LYS A 646 -19.52 -13.72 12.22
C LYS A 646 -18.84 -12.50 11.60
N MET A 647 -18.73 -12.50 10.28
CA MET A 647 -18.34 -11.34 9.50
C MET A 647 -19.47 -10.93 8.57
N VAL A 648 -19.83 -9.66 8.59
CA VAL A 648 -20.79 -9.03 7.69
C VAL A 648 -20.04 -8.16 6.69
N LYS A 649 -20.25 -8.40 5.40
CA LYS A 649 -19.76 -7.57 4.31
C LYS A 649 -20.87 -6.71 3.76
N ALA A 650 -20.62 -5.42 3.59
CA ALA A 650 -21.62 -4.46 3.13
C ALA A 650 -21.00 -3.32 2.33
N TYR A 651 -21.79 -2.69 1.49
CA TYR A 651 -21.45 -1.44 0.81
C TYR A 651 -22.22 -0.30 1.48
N VAL A 652 -21.48 0.68 2.02
CA VAL A 652 -22.06 1.80 2.77
C VAL A 652 -21.50 3.12 2.27
N PRO A 653 -22.32 4.16 2.06
CA PRO A 653 -21.80 5.49 1.72
C PRO A 653 -20.89 6.03 2.82
N LEU A 654 -19.77 6.63 2.45
CA LEU A 654 -18.80 7.17 3.42
C LEU A 654 -19.44 8.19 4.38
N SER A 655 -20.37 9.02 3.86
CA SER A 655 -21.09 10.02 4.67
C SER A 655 -21.83 9.43 5.87
N GLU A 656 -22.21 8.15 5.81
CA GLU A 656 -22.93 7.44 6.88
C GLU A 656 -21.99 6.67 7.83
N MET A 657 -20.70 6.64 7.51
CA MET A 657 -19.71 5.89 8.31
C MET A 657 -19.01 6.73 9.37
N PHE A 658 -19.18 8.05 9.36
CA PHE A 658 -18.60 8.90 10.40
C PHE A 658 -19.13 8.54 11.78
N GLY A 659 -18.23 8.36 12.75
CA GLY A 659 -18.57 7.92 14.10
C GLY A 659 -18.90 6.43 14.24
N TYR A 660 -18.88 5.65 13.18
CA TYR A 660 -19.24 4.22 13.19
C TYR A 660 -18.44 3.40 14.20
N SER A 661 -17.16 3.70 14.37
CA SER A 661 -16.31 3.02 15.36
C SER A 661 -16.89 3.07 16.78
N THR A 662 -17.38 4.23 17.17
CA THR A 662 -17.99 4.46 18.50
C THR A 662 -19.31 3.71 18.62
N ASP A 663 -20.14 3.77 17.59
CA ASP A 663 -21.46 3.11 17.57
C ASP A 663 -21.31 1.58 17.58
N LEU A 664 -20.37 1.04 16.79
CA LEU A 664 -20.08 -0.39 16.77
C LEU A 664 -19.59 -0.89 18.13
N ARG A 665 -18.64 -0.19 18.76
CA ARG A 665 -18.15 -0.53 20.11
C ARG A 665 -19.27 -0.53 21.15
N SER A 666 -20.15 0.47 21.11
CA SER A 666 -21.28 0.58 22.01
C SER A 666 -22.24 -0.62 21.84
N ARG A 667 -22.57 -1.00 20.60
CA ARG A 667 -23.51 -2.08 20.29
C ARG A 667 -22.94 -3.47 20.55
N THR A 668 -21.63 -3.64 20.39
CA THR A 668 -20.95 -4.93 20.54
C THR A 668 -20.18 -5.07 21.85
N GLN A 669 -20.38 -4.15 22.80
CA GLN A 669 -19.66 -4.10 24.07
C GLN A 669 -18.11 -4.16 23.88
N GLY A 670 -17.62 -3.47 22.85
CA GLY A 670 -16.19 -3.44 22.51
C GLY A 670 -15.65 -4.65 21.76
N ARG A 671 -16.49 -5.66 21.47
CA ARG A 671 -16.07 -6.91 20.83
C ARG A 671 -16.20 -6.92 19.31
N GLY A 672 -16.77 -5.87 18.71
CA GLY A 672 -16.86 -5.70 17.26
C GLY A 672 -15.67 -4.91 16.72
N ASN A 673 -15.14 -5.36 15.59
CA ASN A 673 -14.14 -4.65 14.79
C ASN A 673 -14.71 -4.44 13.40
N TYR A 674 -14.23 -3.40 12.71
CA TYR A 674 -14.56 -3.18 11.31
C TYR A 674 -13.35 -2.69 10.54
N SER A 675 -13.39 -2.93 9.25
CA SER A 675 -12.54 -2.31 8.25
C SER A 675 -13.42 -1.74 7.15
N MET A 676 -12.97 -0.67 6.52
CA MET A 676 -13.64 -0.13 5.36
C MET A 676 -12.62 0.29 4.31
N PHE A 677 -12.99 0.07 3.04
CA PHE A 677 -12.15 0.37 1.88
C PHE A 677 -12.98 1.15 0.88
N PHE A 678 -12.37 2.10 0.21
CA PHE A 678 -13.01 2.72 -0.95
C PHE A 678 -13.24 1.65 -2.03
N GLU A 679 -14.48 1.54 -2.49
CA GLU A 679 -14.83 0.59 -3.55
C GLU A 679 -15.08 1.32 -4.87
N LYS A 680 -15.99 2.30 -4.87
CA LYS A 680 -16.41 3.03 -6.06
C LYS A 680 -17.20 4.28 -5.74
N TYR A 681 -17.43 5.09 -6.76
CA TYR A 681 -18.42 6.18 -6.71
C TYR A 681 -19.77 5.68 -7.24
N GLU A 682 -20.85 6.02 -6.54
CA GLU A 682 -22.25 5.77 -6.99
C GLU A 682 -23.06 7.06 -6.95
N GLN A 683 -24.11 7.08 -7.78
CA GLN A 683 -25.05 8.20 -7.80
C GLN A 683 -25.79 8.35 -6.47
N VAL A 684 -25.77 9.57 -5.95
CA VAL A 684 -26.50 9.95 -4.74
C VAL A 684 -28.01 9.94 -4.98
N PRO A 685 -28.85 9.40 -4.07
CA PRO A 685 -30.30 9.54 -4.15
C PRO A 685 -30.73 11.01 -4.17
N LYS A 686 -31.79 11.34 -4.94
CA LYS A 686 -32.21 12.73 -5.17
C LYS A 686 -32.45 13.54 -3.88
N ASN A 687 -33.09 12.94 -2.89
CA ASN A 687 -33.33 13.58 -1.59
C ASN A 687 -32.05 13.91 -0.83
N VAL A 688 -31.05 13.06 -0.93
CA VAL A 688 -29.72 13.27 -0.31
C VAL A 688 -28.93 14.30 -1.11
N GLN A 689 -28.97 14.22 -2.45
CA GLN A 689 -28.33 15.22 -3.33
C GLN A 689 -28.84 16.64 -3.01
N GLU A 690 -30.16 16.84 -2.89
CA GLU A 690 -30.74 18.15 -2.55
C GLU A 690 -30.22 18.67 -1.21
N LYS A 691 -30.11 17.78 -0.20
CA LYS A 691 -29.58 18.14 1.12
C LYS A 691 -28.11 18.53 1.06
N VAL A 692 -27.28 17.70 0.40
CA VAL A 692 -25.83 17.97 0.24
C VAL A 692 -25.59 19.29 -0.47
N LEU A 693 -26.31 19.56 -1.58
CA LEU A 693 -26.17 20.81 -2.32
C LEU A 693 -26.69 22.03 -1.54
N ALA A 694 -27.70 21.87 -0.69
CA ALA A 694 -28.18 22.95 0.18
C ALA A 694 -27.18 23.29 1.29
N ASP A 695 -26.53 22.26 1.87
CA ASP A 695 -25.54 22.46 2.92
C ASP A 695 -24.23 23.02 2.37
N HIS A 696 -23.87 22.67 1.13
CA HIS A 696 -22.67 23.21 0.45
C HIS A 696 -22.82 24.68 0.01
N LYS A 697 -24.06 25.18 -0.14
CA LYS A 697 -24.33 26.58 -0.50
C LYS A 697 -24.40 27.52 0.72
N LYS A 698 -24.32 27.01 1.94
CA LYS A 698 -24.24 27.79 3.17
C LYS A 698 -22.81 28.10 3.55
#